data_02ab56705942fbfb13c0d3d7199d4036
#
_entry.id   02ab56705942fbfb13c0d3d7199d4036
#
_cell.length_a   1.000
_cell.length_b   1.000
_cell.length_c   1.000
_cell.angle_alpha   90.00
_cell.angle_beta   90.00
_cell.angle_gamma   90.00
#
_symmetry.space_group_name_H-M   'P 1'
#
loop_
_entity.id
_entity.type
_entity.pdbx_description
1 polymer ?
#
loop_
_entity_poly.entity_id
_entity_poly.type
_entity_poly.pdbx_seq_one_letter_code
_entity_poly.pdbx_strand_id
1 'polypeptide(L)'
;MSQLAASRSPLQDGTIQSAADESALSRLNFKYELRRYQKEIIEIVNQKISSGKREVHIVAPPGAGKTIIGLQIVSHLKAPSLILSPNTTIQAQWSQKINHFLPETGEPLDPVAVIGTHEDRPLKPITVLTYQVLSTPGREQEYLEQLGRKEWVNELRKNRGISHGDAELRLLEILQNNPTAYRRELSRHISRLRKKLSDVLDINEVLHKNAINLIQTLRRQGVKTVIFDECHHLTDYWAAIMHHLVAMLDDPVVVALTGTPPEGKSASQAHRYSSLVGEIDYRVPTPALVREGGLAPYQDLVYFTRPLPGELEFLASQHQGFHELVDELIGKRDELTEYRVESVDTPESKPESKQGLFLPDRGLDKTPDKLLTRYEVKDQNDKFSPLLSHIFNRLLSVARDETWLEFAAKRPQLASAMCRTMWSFRLPVPRNVSRSETVVMPPTIDDWMAVIEDYASTVLKLSSSRKDHALYNRIRSVSRKLGYGITERGLRRQASPSDRVLAFSESKGQAVCDILSVEFRSLQESLRAIVVTDFESMSATGLKSVQGVLSDDAGGAIAVLRAILDSPVSASINPCLVTGSLLITDKRITSRFVSAATKILRKKGFRINLEVYETEGEPFSRITANSTSWEPRLYVRLATELFEAGISKCLIGTRGLFGEGWDSQDLNTLIDLTTATAPVTVKQLRGRSIRIKEGDEKARRKVANNWDVVCIAPELEKGLNDYKRFVKKHSQFFGISDDGQIEKGVGHVHPSFSDMTPSEIFNHAEQLNEEMIERALSREEIYGLWKVGHAYRNRTVDCLEVSNLDTQSIIAPFLRHNLSQAEHAAELRRNLFHIWAETLVFGGFLALASYLALNGSRAGM
;
A
#
# COMPACT_ATOMS: atom_id res chain seq x y z
N MET A 1 0.47 31.59 68.41
CA MET A 1 1.38 32.31 67.47
C MET A 1 1.24 31.73 66.13
N SER A 2 0.59 32.48 65.29
CA SER A 2 0.24 32.24 63.88
C SER A 2 1.45 32.41 63.01
N GLN A 3 1.62 31.48 62.03
CA GLN A 3 2.37 31.80 60.85
C GLN A 3 1.46 31.55 59.61
N LEU A 4 1.22 32.66 58.96
CA LEU A 4 0.52 32.76 57.71
C LEU A 4 1.30 31.94 56.59
N ALA A 5 0.66 30.94 56.06
CA ALA A 5 1.01 30.43 54.75
C ALA A 5 0.32 31.31 53.70
N ALA A 6 1.07 32.13 53.00
CA ALA A 6 0.60 32.91 51.87
C ALA A 6 0.28 31.94 50.72
N SER A 7 -1.00 31.83 50.44
CA SER A 7 -1.49 31.14 49.22
C SER A 7 -1.11 31.98 47.99
N ARG A 8 -0.10 31.57 47.28
CA ARG A 8 0.16 32.07 45.90
C ARG A 8 -1.02 31.72 45.00
N SER A 9 -1.55 32.70 44.32
CA SER A 9 -2.67 32.51 43.42
C SER A 9 -2.27 31.66 42.18
N PRO A 10 -3.13 30.77 41.65
CA PRO A 10 -2.82 29.91 40.49
C PRO A 10 -2.46 30.67 39.21
N LEU A 11 -2.78 31.96 39.12
CA LEU A 11 -2.47 32.82 37.99
C LEU A 11 -0.99 33.29 37.96
N GLN A 12 -0.31 33.39 39.12
CA GLN A 12 1.09 33.81 39.15
C GLN A 12 2.02 32.64 38.78
N ASP A 13 1.70 31.39 39.11
CA ASP A 13 2.50 30.23 38.78
C ASP A 13 2.48 29.94 37.25
N GLY A 14 1.35 30.13 36.58
CA GLY A 14 1.25 29.94 35.14
C GLY A 14 2.08 30.94 34.32
N THR A 15 2.16 32.19 34.77
CA THR A 15 2.93 33.26 34.11
C THR A 15 4.42 33.08 34.26
N ILE A 16 4.87 32.64 35.44
CA ILE A 16 6.30 32.37 35.73
C ILE A 16 6.78 31.15 34.96
N GLN A 17 5.96 30.09 34.80
CA GLN A 17 6.27 28.89 34.05
C GLN A 17 6.39 29.21 32.58
N SER A 18 5.47 29.96 31.98
CA SER A 18 5.50 30.35 30.58
C SER A 18 6.78 31.14 30.22
N ALA A 19 7.21 32.07 31.10
CA ALA A 19 8.44 32.83 30.88
C ALA A 19 9.71 31.96 30.98
N ALA A 20 9.73 30.96 31.85
CA ALA A 20 10.82 30.01 31.97
C ALA A 20 10.88 29.06 30.76
N ASP A 21 9.72 28.63 30.24
CA ASP A 21 9.57 27.78 29.08
C ASP A 21 10.05 28.49 27.80
N GLU A 22 9.68 29.74 27.58
CA GLU A 22 10.15 30.59 26.50
C GLU A 22 11.66 30.83 26.57
N SER A 23 12.20 31.04 27.76
CA SER A 23 13.64 31.19 27.98
C SER A 23 14.41 29.91 27.60
N ALA A 24 13.91 28.73 27.97
CA ALA A 24 14.52 27.45 27.60
C ALA A 24 14.47 27.19 26.09
N LEU A 25 13.33 27.46 25.46
CA LEU A 25 13.15 27.26 24.02
C LEU A 25 13.96 28.25 23.18
N SER A 26 14.15 29.47 23.64
CA SER A 26 14.95 30.49 22.96
C SER A 26 16.45 30.14 22.86
N ARG A 27 16.91 29.24 23.74
CA ARG A 27 18.30 28.75 23.77
C ARG A 27 18.54 27.52 22.85
N LEU A 28 17.48 26.93 22.29
CA LEU A 28 17.63 25.84 21.36
C LEU A 28 18.17 26.33 20.04
N ASN A 29 19.25 25.72 19.57
CA ASN A 29 19.83 26.02 18.27
C ASN A 29 20.42 24.76 17.67
N PHE A 30 20.13 24.49 16.39
CA PHE A 30 20.65 23.30 15.71
C PHE A 30 22.17 23.45 15.52
N LYS A 31 22.92 22.46 15.98
CA LYS A 31 24.39 22.47 16.01
C LYS A 31 25.04 22.37 14.64
N TYR A 32 24.32 21.88 13.65
CA TYR A 32 24.84 21.59 12.34
C TYR A 32 24.21 22.50 11.29
N GLU A 33 24.77 22.50 10.08
CA GLU A 33 24.20 23.25 8.99
C GLU A 33 22.92 22.54 8.49
N LEU A 34 21.84 23.33 8.34
CA LEU A 34 20.61 22.85 7.75
C LEU A 34 20.82 22.57 6.25
N ARG A 35 20.30 21.46 5.77
CA ARG A 35 20.25 21.12 4.37
C ARG A 35 19.36 22.12 3.61
N ARG A 36 19.58 22.26 2.31
CA ARG A 36 18.86 23.23 1.48
C ARG A 36 17.35 23.13 1.64
N TYR A 37 16.77 21.95 1.48
CA TYR A 37 15.33 21.75 1.61
C TYR A 37 14.81 22.04 3.05
N GLN A 38 15.63 21.84 4.07
CA GLN A 38 15.27 22.19 5.44
C GLN A 38 15.18 23.70 5.63
N LYS A 39 16.08 24.46 5.01
CA LYS A 39 16.02 25.92 4.97
C LYS A 39 14.76 26.40 4.23
N GLU A 40 14.48 25.83 3.05
CA GLU A 40 13.29 26.13 2.25
C GLU A 40 11.99 25.85 3.03
N ILE A 41 11.92 24.74 3.80
CA ILE A 41 10.77 24.43 4.66
C ILE A 41 10.56 25.52 5.73
N ILE A 42 11.61 26.00 6.38
CA ILE A 42 11.48 27.06 7.39
C ILE A 42 10.99 28.37 6.75
N GLU A 43 11.44 28.70 5.55
CA GLU A 43 10.95 29.86 4.80
C GLU A 43 9.44 29.72 4.48
N ILE A 44 8.98 28.54 4.08
CA ILE A 44 7.56 28.26 3.85
C ILE A 44 6.74 28.40 5.13
N VAL A 45 7.24 27.86 6.25
CA VAL A 45 6.61 28.03 7.57
C VAL A 45 6.43 29.51 7.88
N ASN A 46 7.49 30.32 7.69
CA ASN A 46 7.44 31.76 7.92
C ASN A 46 6.40 32.47 7.03
N GLN A 47 6.41 32.16 5.74
CA GLN A 47 5.47 32.75 4.78
C GLN A 47 4.03 32.42 5.13
N LYS A 48 3.74 31.17 5.52
CA LYS A 48 2.41 30.75 5.92
C LYS A 48 1.92 31.44 7.17
N ILE A 49 2.73 31.45 8.21
CA ILE A 49 2.40 32.11 9.49
C ILE A 49 2.18 33.61 9.26
N SER A 50 3.06 34.27 8.48
CA SER A 50 2.93 35.68 8.13
C SER A 50 1.66 36.00 7.32
N SER A 51 1.17 35.03 6.53
CA SER A 51 -0.09 35.14 5.78
C SER A 51 -1.33 34.78 6.60
N GLY A 52 -1.19 34.51 7.89
CA GLY A 52 -2.30 34.15 8.81
C GLY A 52 -2.74 32.68 8.70
N LYS A 53 -2.06 31.86 7.92
CA LYS A 53 -2.31 30.41 7.85
C LYS A 53 -1.62 29.69 9.00
N ARG A 54 -2.28 28.67 9.54
CA ARG A 54 -1.79 27.94 10.71
C ARG A 54 -1.41 26.48 10.41
N GLU A 55 -1.80 25.92 9.27
CA GLU A 55 -1.48 24.55 8.87
C GLU A 55 -0.28 24.53 7.93
N VAL A 56 0.67 23.64 8.23
CA VAL A 56 1.85 23.39 7.39
C VAL A 56 1.99 21.88 7.19
N HIS A 57 1.92 21.41 5.94
CA HIS A 57 1.98 20.01 5.60
C HIS A 57 3.22 19.68 4.77
N ILE A 58 4.12 18.91 5.36
CA ILE A 58 5.41 18.54 4.79
C ILE A 58 5.45 17.04 4.52
N VAL A 59 5.72 16.68 3.28
CA VAL A 59 5.93 15.30 2.85
C VAL A 59 7.43 15.08 2.63
N ALA A 60 8.05 14.27 3.48
CA ALA A 60 9.48 13.99 3.43
C ALA A 60 9.76 12.50 3.64
N PRO A 61 10.53 11.84 2.77
CA PRO A 61 10.75 10.39 2.83
C PRO A 61 11.45 9.98 4.14
N PRO A 62 11.45 8.68 4.49
CA PRO A 62 12.27 8.17 5.58
C PRO A 62 13.74 8.54 5.40
N GLY A 63 14.41 8.97 6.47
CA GLY A 63 15.80 9.45 6.40
C GLY A 63 15.98 10.92 6.02
N ALA A 64 14.94 11.65 5.64
CA ALA A 64 14.99 13.07 5.38
C ALA A 64 15.18 13.95 6.64
N GLY A 65 15.21 13.36 7.81
CA GLY A 65 15.36 14.12 9.06
C GLY A 65 14.10 14.86 9.48
N LYS A 66 12.90 14.28 9.31
CA LYS A 66 11.61 14.86 9.74
C LYS A 66 11.63 15.34 11.21
N THR A 67 12.22 14.56 12.10
CA THR A 67 12.39 14.93 13.51
C THR A 67 13.23 16.19 13.68
N ILE A 68 14.30 16.34 12.90
CA ILE A 68 15.13 17.55 12.91
C ILE A 68 14.35 18.74 12.37
N ILE A 69 13.61 18.57 11.27
CA ILE A 69 12.73 19.61 10.72
C ILE A 69 11.73 20.06 11.78
N GLY A 70 11.04 19.13 12.44
CA GLY A 70 10.07 19.46 13.49
C GLY A 70 10.70 20.19 14.69
N LEU A 71 11.84 19.72 15.19
CA LEU A 71 12.57 20.42 16.27
C LEU A 71 13.08 21.79 15.83
N GLN A 72 13.50 21.94 14.57
CA GLN A 72 13.90 23.23 14.01
C GLN A 72 12.71 24.20 13.95
N ILE A 73 11.52 23.73 13.61
CA ILE A 73 10.32 24.56 13.64
C ILE A 73 10.00 24.98 15.08
N VAL A 74 10.09 24.05 16.05
CA VAL A 74 9.89 24.39 17.48
C VAL A 74 10.90 25.43 17.96
N SER A 75 12.20 25.22 17.64
CA SER A 75 13.27 26.17 17.95
C SER A 75 13.06 27.54 17.30
N HIS A 76 12.49 27.56 16.10
CA HIS A 76 12.21 28.79 15.36
C HIS A 76 11.02 29.55 15.95
N LEU A 77 9.93 28.84 16.27
CA LEU A 77 8.70 29.45 16.82
C LEU A 77 8.82 29.81 18.31
N LYS A 78 9.77 29.21 19.04
CA LYS A 78 10.08 29.45 20.45
C LYS A 78 8.86 29.41 21.39
N ALA A 79 7.91 28.56 21.06
CA ALA A 79 6.65 28.45 21.79
C ALA A 79 6.44 27.03 22.36
N PRO A 80 5.76 26.87 23.51
CA PRO A 80 5.41 25.54 24.01
C PRO A 80 4.77 24.67 22.96
N SER A 81 5.27 23.45 22.83
CA SER A 81 4.99 22.60 21.69
C SER A 81 4.52 21.21 22.10
N LEU A 82 3.51 20.70 21.40
CA LEU A 82 3.02 19.34 21.52
C LEU A 82 3.43 18.54 20.28
N ILE A 83 4.07 17.40 20.49
CA ILE A 83 4.45 16.48 19.40
C ILE A 83 3.69 15.17 19.57
N LEU A 84 3.00 14.75 18.55
CA LEU A 84 2.20 13.54 18.53
C LEU A 84 2.82 12.50 17.58
N SER A 85 3.14 11.33 18.10
CA SER A 85 3.83 10.25 17.37
C SER A 85 2.97 8.97 17.35
N PRO A 86 3.16 8.06 16.35
CA PRO A 86 2.35 6.84 16.26
C PRO A 86 2.68 5.80 17.33
N ASN A 87 3.90 5.78 17.86
CA ASN A 87 4.35 4.79 18.83
C ASN A 87 5.45 5.32 19.75
N THR A 88 5.72 4.58 20.83
CA THR A 88 6.71 4.96 21.85
C THR A 88 8.16 4.95 21.34
N THR A 89 8.47 4.19 20.30
CA THR A 89 9.81 4.15 19.71
C THR A 89 10.12 5.47 19.00
N ILE A 90 9.18 5.99 18.21
CA ILE A 90 9.30 7.29 17.54
C ILE A 90 9.29 8.42 18.60
N GLN A 91 8.44 8.31 19.61
CA GLN A 91 8.45 9.22 20.76
C GLN A 91 9.86 9.35 21.39
N ALA A 92 10.53 8.23 21.63
CA ALA A 92 11.89 8.22 22.19
C ALA A 92 12.93 8.84 21.24
N GLN A 93 12.75 8.72 19.93
CA GLN A 93 13.63 9.35 18.93
C GLN A 93 13.59 10.88 19.03
N TRP A 94 12.43 11.48 19.27
CA TRP A 94 12.30 12.92 19.49
C TRP A 94 13.11 13.37 20.70
N SER A 95 12.99 12.64 21.83
CA SER A 95 13.74 12.94 23.03
C SER A 95 15.26 12.79 22.86
N GLN A 96 15.71 11.85 22.03
CA GLN A 96 17.14 11.68 21.73
C GLN A 96 17.68 12.79 20.82
N LYS A 97 16.89 13.18 19.81
CA LYS A 97 17.34 14.16 18.81
C LYS A 97 17.40 15.60 19.35
N ILE A 98 16.80 15.90 20.48
CA ILE A 98 16.91 17.22 21.13
C ILE A 98 18.38 17.57 21.45
N ASN A 99 19.25 16.57 21.70
CA ASN A 99 20.67 16.78 21.97
C ASN A 99 21.42 17.50 20.83
N HIS A 100 20.91 17.45 19.62
CA HIS A 100 21.47 18.21 18.48
C HIS A 100 21.07 19.70 18.51
N PHE A 101 20.22 20.11 19.43
CA PHE A 101 19.73 21.48 19.57
C PHE A 101 20.18 22.16 20.87
N LEU A 102 20.80 21.43 21.79
CA LEU A 102 21.26 21.99 23.05
C LEU A 102 22.51 22.87 22.83
N PRO A 103 22.64 23.98 23.56
CA PRO A 103 23.79 24.87 23.45
C PRO A 103 25.08 24.14 23.83
N GLU A 104 26.17 24.39 23.09
CA GLU A 104 27.50 23.87 23.40
C GLU A 104 28.31 24.80 24.27
N THR A 105 27.96 26.09 24.26
CA THR A 105 28.62 27.15 25.03
C THR A 105 27.60 27.85 25.95
N GLY A 106 28.03 28.29 27.11
CA GLY A 106 27.20 28.92 28.08
C GLY A 106 26.71 27.94 29.19
N GLU A 107 25.68 28.31 29.90
CA GLU A 107 25.09 27.41 30.90
C GLU A 107 24.49 26.15 30.25
N PRO A 108 24.83 24.94 30.69
CA PRO A 108 24.29 23.72 30.15
C PRO A 108 22.75 23.67 30.29
N LEU A 109 22.07 23.27 29.26
CA LEU A 109 20.64 23.05 29.24
C LEU A 109 20.37 21.53 29.34
N ASP A 110 19.72 21.10 30.42
CA ASP A 110 19.40 19.69 30.59
C ASP A 110 18.29 19.28 29.62
N PRO A 111 18.50 18.25 28.79
CA PRO A 111 17.46 17.73 27.88
C PRO A 111 16.14 17.46 28.60
N VAL A 112 16.19 16.88 29.80
CA VAL A 112 15.01 16.54 30.61
C VAL A 112 14.23 17.78 31.08
N ALA A 113 14.88 18.93 31.13
CA ALA A 113 14.18 20.19 31.45
C ALA A 113 13.36 20.72 30.26
N VAL A 114 13.71 20.33 29.01
CA VAL A 114 13.14 20.90 27.79
C VAL A 114 12.09 20.00 27.17
N ILE A 115 12.35 18.68 27.13
CA ILE A 115 11.50 17.71 26.45
C ILE A 115 11.11 16.59 27.39
N GLY A 116 9.83 16.21 27.36
CA GLY A 116 9.30 15.16 28.21
C GLY A 116 8.00 14.57 27.70
N THR A 117 7.30 13.86 28.57
CA THR A 117 6.06 13.15 28.27
C THR A 117 4.88 13.67 29.11
N HIS A 118 3.70 13.06 28.97
CA HIS A 118 2.53 13.38 29.81
C HIS A 118 2.66 12.93 31.28
N GLU A 119 3.68 12.17 31.64
CA GLU A 119 3.96 11.70 32.99
C GLU A 119 4.69 12.78 33.84
N ASP A 120 5.36 13.72 33.18
CA ASP A 120 6.07 14.80 33.81
C ASP A 120 5.13 15.77 34.54
N ARG A 121 5.58 16.23 35.72
CA ARG A 121 4.85 17.24 36.53
C ARG A 121 5.84 18.30 37.05
N PRO A 122 5.75 19.52 36.55
CA PRO A 122 4.91 20.06 35.46
C PRO A 122 5.31 19.50 34.08
N LEU A 123 4.42 19.65 33.10
CA LEU A 123 4.72 19.30 31.71
C LEU A 123 5.91 20.11 31.20
N LYS A 124 6.70 19.53 30.30
CA LYS A 124 7.87 20.20 29.73
C LYS A 124 7.48 21.11 28.55
N PRO A 125 8.31 22.13 28.24
CA PRO A 125 8.08 23.03 27.09
C PRO A 125 7.81 22.30 25.79
N ILE A 126 8.49 21.18 25.57
CA ILE A 126 8.20 20.24 24.47
C ILE A 126 7.63 18.97 25.07
N THR A 127 6.34 18.74 24.88
CA THR A 127 5.67 17.53 25.35
C THR A 127 5.47 16.57 24.19
N VAL A 128 6.00 15.35 24.28
CA VAL A 128 5.88 14.32 23.25
C VAL A 128 4.95 13.22 23.70
N LEU A 129 3.88 12.97 22.98
CA LEU A 129 2.86 11.96 23.26
C LEU A 129 2.73 10.97 22.11
N THR A 130 2.20 9.79 22.41
CA THR A 130 1.66 8.93 21.34
C THR A 130 0.19 9.27 21.09
N TYR A 131 -0.30 9.04 19.86
CA TYR A 131 -1.71 9.25 19.51
C TYR A 131 -2.65 8.49 20.46
N GLN A 132 -2.23 7.32 20.94
CA GLN A 132 -3.01 6.49 21.86
C GLN A 132 -3.26 7.14 23.23
N VAL A 133 -2.34 7.95 23.75
CA VAL A 133 -2.49 8.59 25.06
C VAL A 133 -3.74 9.46 25.11
N LEU A 134 -4.05 10.16 24.03
CA LEU A 134 -5.23 11.00 23.91
C LEU A 134 -6.48 10.23 23.50
N SER A 135 -6.30 9.05 22.91
CA SER A 135 -7.38 8.21 22.41
C SER A 135 -7.63 6.96 23.26
N THR A 136 -7.03 6.88 24.46
CA THR A 136 -7.25 5.73 25.36
C THR A 136 -8.74 5.61 25.70
N PRO A 137 -9.38 4.46 25.44
CA PRO A 137 -10.80 4.28 25.66
C PRO A 137 -11.10 4.31 27.15
N GLY A 138 -11.94 5.23 27.58
CA GLY A 138 -12.54 5.19 28.89
C GLY A 138 -13.84 4.38 28.84
N ARG A 139 -14.98 5.05 29.00
CA ARG A 139 -16.31 4.48 28.78
C ARG A 139 -16.67 4.26 27.31
N GLU A 140 -15.77 4.60 26.38
CA GLU A 140 -16.00 4.53 24.94
C GLU A 140 -16.35 3.12 24.48
N GLN A 141 -15.65 2.12 24.97
CA GLN A 141 -15.91 0.75 24.56
C GLN A 141 -17.31 0.30 25.01
N GLU A 142 -17.70 0.61 26.24
CA GLU A 142 -19.06 0.32 26.74
C GLU A 142 -20.12 1.13 25.96
N TYR A 143 -19.86 2.40 25.69
CA TYR A 143 -20.75 3.29 24.94
C TYR A 143 -20.90 2.82 23.49
N LEU A 144 -19.81 2.52 22.81
CA LEU A 144 -19.81 1.97 21.45
C LEU A 144 -20.42 0.57 21.39
N GLU A 145 -20.24 -0.25 22.42
CA GLU A 145 -20.90 -1.55 22.52
C GLU A 145 -22.41 -1.39 22.70
N GLN A 146 -22.85 -0.45 23.51
CA GLN A 146 -24.28 -0.13 23.68
C GLN A 146 -24.91 0.39 22.39
N LEU A 147 -24.24 1.32 21.71
CA LEU A 147 -24.68 1.84 20.42
C LEU A 147 -24.63 0.76 19.34
N GLY A 148 -23.60 -0.08 19.32
CA GLY A 148 -23.47 -1.21 18.42
C GLY A 148 -24.57 -2.23 18.60
N ARG A 149 -24.97 -2.53 19.83
CA ARG A 149 -26.12 -3.36 20.16
C ARG A 149 -27.44 -2.75 19.66
N LYS A 150 -27.65 -1.45 19.90
CA LYS A 150 -28.84 -0.73 19.41
C LYS A 150 -28.93 -0.76 17.89
N GLU A 151 -27.83 -0.50 17.19
CA GLU A 151 -27.82 -0.55 15.70
C GLU A 151 -28.06 -1.98 15.19
N TRP A 152 -27.48 -2.99 15.83
CA TRP A 152 -27.70 -4.38 15.49
C TRP A 152 -29.16 -4.81 15.72
N VAL A 153 -29.77 -4.44 16.84
CA VAL A 153 -31.20 -4.65 17.11
C VAL A 153 -32.05 -3.97 16.03
N ASN A 154 -31.73 -2.74 15.66
CA ASN A 154 -32.45 -2.03 14.60
C ASN A 154 -32.28 -2.69 13.22
N GLU A 155 -31.07 -3.19 12.90
CA GLU A 155 -30.82 -3.93 11.66
C GLU A 155 -31.62 -5.25 11.63
N LEU A 156 -31.69 -6.00 12.75
CA LEU A 156 -32.51 -7.21 12.85
C LEU A 156 -34.01 -6.93 12.68
N ARG A 157 -34.50 -5.86 13.32
CA ARG A 157 -35.90 -5.42 13.16
C ARG A 157 -36.23 -5.11 11.70
N LYS A 158 -35.37 -4.32 11.04
CA LYS A 158 -35.58 -3.91 9.66
C LYS A 158 -35.49 -5.08 8.68
N ASN A 159 -34.53 -5.99 8.88
CA ASN A 159 -34.27 -7.07 7.93
C ASN A 159 -35.17 -8.30 8.14
N ARG A 160 -35.69 -8.51 9.35
CA ARG A 160 -36.51 -9.71 9.69
C ARG A 160 -37.93 -9.39 10.08
N GLY A 161 -38.32 -8.13 10.18
CA GLY A 161 -39.67 -7.71 10.55
C GLY A 161 -40.09 -8.11 11.97
N ILE A 162 -39.13 -8.35 12.89
CA ILE A 162 -39.37 -8.78 14.26
C ILE A 162 -39.52 -7.61 15.23
N SER A 163 -40.17 -7.85 16.39
CA SER A 163 -40.30 -6.82 17.43
C SER A 163 -38.96 -6.44 18.05
N HIS A 164 -38.91 -5.32 18.79
CA HIS A 164 -37.68 -4.89 19.50
C HIS A 164 -37.28 -5.95 20.56
N GLY A 165 -38.23 -6.47 21.31
CA GLY A 165 -37.99 -7.50 22.33
C GLY A 165 -37.47 -8.80 21.75
N ASP A 166 -38.02 -9.26 20.63
CA ASP A 166 -37.54 -10.47 19.94
C ASP A 166 -36.14 -10.30 19.37
N ALA A 167 -35.80 -9.09 18.89
CA ALA A 167 -34.45 -8.80 18.41
C ALA A 167 -33.42 -8.79 19.56
N GLU A 168 -33.77 -8.26 20.73
CA GLU A 168 -32.92 -8.32 21.92
C GLU A 168 -32.74 -9.75 22.45
N LEU A 169 -33.83 -10.51 22.55
CA LEU A 169 -33.74 -11.93 22.91
C LEU A 169 -32.83 -12.70 21.96
N ARG A 170 -32.90 -12.41 20.67
CA ARG A 170 -32.06 -13.04 19.67
C ARG A 170 -30.57 -12.70 19.86
N LEU A 171 -30.25 -11.47 20.25
CA LEU A 171 -28.88 -11.11 20.59
C LEU A 171 -28.38 -11.89 21.82
N LEU A 172 -29.20 -12.03 22.83
CA LEU A 172 -28.87 -12.80 24.04
C LEU A 172 -28.67 -14.29 23.73
N GLU A 173 -29.51 -14.87 22.89
CA GLU A 173 -29.33 -16.25 22.41
C GLU A 173 -27.99 -16.43 21.67
N ILE A 174 -27.61 -15.47 20.78
CA ILE A 174 -26.34 -15.53 20.08
C ILE A 174 -25.18 -15.39 21.08
N LEU A 175 -25.31 -14.52 22.08
CA LEU A 175 -24.31 -14.36 23.13
C LEU A 175 -24.11 -15.63 23.94
N GLN A 176 -25.18 -16.30 24.30
CA GLN A 176 -25.16 -17.55 25.10
C GLN A 176 -24.64 -18.74 24.28
N ASN A 177 -25.12 -18.90 23.05
CA ASN A 177 -24.82 -20.08 22.23
C ASN A 177 -23.55 -19.97 21.41
N ASN A 178 -23.13 -18.73 21.03
CA ASN A 178 -21.92 -18.50 20.23
C ASN A 178 -21.29 -17.14 20.54
N PRO A 179 -20.59 -17.00 21.69
CA PRO A 179 -19.95 -15.74 22.11
C PRO A 179 -18.97 -15.17 21.08
N THR A 180 -18.32 -16.04 20.31
CA THR A 180 -17.36 -15.63 19.27
C THR A 180 -18.07 -14.96 18.09
N ALA A 181 -19.18 -15.52 17.64
CA ALA A 181 -19.99 -14.89 16.59
C ALA A 181 -20.58 -13.56 17.07
N TYR A 182 -21.05 -13.51 18.32
CA TYR A 182 -21.54 -12.29 18.93
C TYR A 182 -20.49 -11.16 18.92
N ARG A 183 -19.29 -11.44 19.42
CA ARG A 183 -18.19 -10.45 19.45
C ARG A 183 -17.81 -9.97 18.04
N ARG A 184 -17.77 -10.87 17.08
CA ARG A 184 -17.45 -10.54 15.69
C ARG A 184 -18.50 -9.61 15.05
N GLU A 185 -19.79 -9.92 15.22
CA GLU A 185 -20.86 -9.10 14.67
C GLU A 185 -20.98 -7.76 15.40
N LEU A 186 -20.84 -7.74 16.71
CA LEU A 186 -20.80 -6.51 17.49
C LEU A 186 -19.63 -5.61 17.07
N SER A 187 -18.44 -6.18 16.90
CA SER A 187 -17.28 -5.44 16.37
C SER A 187 -17.51 -4.87 14.97
N ARG A 188 -18.29 -5.58 14.14
CA ARG A 188 -18.68 -5.10 12.81
C ARG A 188 -19.61 -3.88 12.90
N HIS A 189 -20.58 -3.91 13.81
CA HIS A 189 -21.48 -2.77 14.06
C HIS A 189 -20.74 -1.59 14.67
N ILE A 190 -19.85 -1.83 15.64
CA ILE A 190 -18.99 -0.80 16.23
C ILE A 190 -18.10 -0.16 15.15
N SER A 191 -17.52 -0.95 14.26
CA SER A 191 -16.68 -0.41 13.14
C SER A 191 -17.49 0.43 12.16
N ARG A 192 -18.74 0.06 11.89
CA ARG A 192 -19.66 0.88 11.07
C ARG A 192 -20.05 2.17 11.78
N LEU A 193 -20.31 2.09 13.09
CA LEU A 193 -20.60 3.25 13.93
C LEU A 193 -19.40 4.20 13.98
N ARG A 194 -18.21 3.73 14.26
CA ARG A 194 -16.99 4.55 14.22
C ARG A 194 -16.85 5.31 12.91
N LYS A 195 -17.23 4.69 11.80
CA LYS A 195 -17.20 5.32 10.48
C LYS A 195 -18.30 6.37 10.26
N LYS A 196 -19.46 6.22 10.92
CA LYS A 196 -20.58 7.18 10.85
C LYS A 196 -20.48 8.27 11.91
N LEU A 197 -19.93 7.96 13.06
CA LEU A 197 -19.93 8.82 14.25
C LEU A 197 -18.84 9.91 14.19
N SER A 198 -17.86 9.79 13.28
CA SER A 198 -16.88 10.86 13.03
C SER A 198 -17.53 12.21 12.63
N ASP A 199 -18.79 12.17 12.22
CA ASP A 199 -19.51 13.36 11.76
C ASP A 199 -20.53 13.93 12.79
N VAL A 200 -20.79 13.23 13.92
CA VAL A 200 -21.94 13.55 14.81
C VAL A 200 -21.62 13.48 16.33
N LEU A 201 -20.41 13.12 16.75
CA LEU A 201 -20.10 12.88 18.17
C LEU A 201 -19.77 14.14 18.94
N ASP A 202 -20.38 14.29 20.12
CA ASP A 202 -19.78 15.08 21.21
C ASP A 202 -18.55 14.30 21.74
N ILE A 203 -17.37 14.72 21.30
CA ILE A 203 -16.09 14.08 21.64
C ILE A 203 -15.84 14.12 23.16
N ASN A 204 -16.43 15.05 23.89
CA ASN A 204 -16.32 15.13 25.34
C ASN A 204 -16.99 13.95 26.07
N GLU A 205 -18.02 13.32 25.45
CA GLU A 205 -18.63 12.10 25.99
C GLU A 205 -17.81 10.84 25.73
N VAL A 206 -16.93 10.90 24.74
CA VAL A 206 -16.17 9.75 24.22
C VAL A 206 -14.78 9.68 24.82
N LEU A 207 -14.15 10.84 25.06
CA LEU A 207 -12.81 10.89 25.61
C LEU A 207 -12.80 10.53 27.13
N HIS A 208 -11.78 9.79 27.50
CA HIS A 208 -11.51 9.52 28.91
C HIS A 208 -11.24 10.84 29.65
N LYS A 209 -11.72 10.97 30.91
CA LYS A 209 -11.50 12.16 31.75
C LYS A 209 -10.04 12.57 31.82
N ASN A 210 -9.11 11.61 31.84
CA ASN A 210 -7.67 11.89 31.85
C ASN A 210 -7.18 12.57 30.55
N ALA A 211 -7.73 12.20 29.37
CA ALA A 211 -7.41 12.85 28.12
C ALA A 211 -7.93 14.29 28.11
N ILE A 212 -9.16 14.51 28.56
CA ILE A 212 -9.73 15.86 28.70
C ILE A 212 -8.89 16.72 29.66
N ASN A 213 -8.53 16.18 30.83
CA ASN A 213 -7.67 16.86 31.77
C ASN A 213 -6.29 17.19 31.20
N LEU A 214 -5.72 16.27 30.41
CA LEU A 214 -4.44 16.48 29.73
C LEU A 214 -4.55 17.60 28.70
N ILE A 215 -5.59 17.61 27.86
CA ILE A 215 -5.84 18.69 26.90
C ILE A 215 -5.99 20.04 27.63
N GLN A 216 -6.73 20.10 28.72
CA GLN A 216 -6.87 21.31 29.49
C GLN A 216 -5.52 21.78 30.10
N THR A 217 -4.67 20.84 30.51
CA THR A 217 -3.33 21.15 31.04
C THR A 217 -2.43 21.71 29.94
N LEU A 218 -2.44 21.10 28.73
CA LEU A 218 -1.71 21.60 27.57
C LEU A 218 -2.18 23.02 27.18
N ARG A 219 -3.48 23.27 27.22
CA ARG A 219 -4.02 24.62 27.00
C ARG A 219 -3.53 25.62 28.01
N ARG A 220 -3.54 25.28 29.32
CA ARG A 220 -3.03 26.14 30.38
C ARG A 220 -1.53 26.40 30.26
N GLN A 221 -0.76 25.45 29.75
CA GLN A 221 0.66 25.60 29.43
C GLN A 221 0.89 26.55 28.25
N GLY A 222 -0.16 26.91 27.51
CA GLY A 222 -0.05 27.82 26.37
C GLY A 222 0.59 27.19 25.15
N VAL A 223 0.30 25.91 24.88
CA VAL A 223 0.79 25.22 23.68
C VAL A 223 0.35 25.96 22.41
N LYS A 224 1.31 26.41 21.62
CA LYS A 224 1.13 27.17 20.37
C LYS A 224 1.59 26.42 19.13
N THR A 225 2.25 25.28 19.29
CA THR A 225 2.68 24.45 18.15
C THR A 225 2.26 23.01 18.39
N VAL A 226 1.60 22.42 17.39
CA VAL A 226 1.22 21.00 17.40
C VAL A 226 1.84 20.32 16.20
N ILE A 227 2.69 19.32 16.42
CA ILE A 227 3.34 18.54 15.37
C ILE A 227 2.73 17.15 15.32
N PHE A 228 2.15 16.78 14.19
CA PHE A 228 1.69 15.43 13.89
C PHE A 228 2.78 14.69 13.12
N ASP A 229 3.50 13.80 13.80
CA ASP A 229 4.52 12.96 13.16
C ASP A 229 3.90 11.68 12.61
N GLU A 230 4.32 11.30 11.38
CA GLU A 230 3.75 10.21 10.62
C GLU A 230 2.21 10.29 10.54
N CYS A 231 1.70 11.46 10.22
CA CYS A 231 0.27 11.80 10.24
C CYS A 231 -0.60 10.93 9.31
N HIS A 232 -0.01 10.14 8.42
CA HIS A 232 -0.73 9.14 7.62
C HIS A 232 -1.37 8.03 8.47
N HIS A 233 -0.96 7.86 9.74
CA HIS A 233 -1.61 6.98 10.70
C HIS A 233 -2.93 7.53 11.25
N LEU A 234 -3.24 8.80 11.03
CA LEU A 234 -4.50 9.39 11.47
C LEU A 234 -5.68 8.70 10.76
N THR A 235 -6.28 7.74 11.47
CA THR A 235 -7.54 7.12 11.07
C THR A 235 -8.69 8.10 11.29
N ASP A 236 -9.87 7.80 10.75
CA ASP A 236 -11.06 8.66 10.92
C ASP A 236 -11.33 9.06 12.37
N TYR A 237 -11.18 8.11 13.28
CA TYR A 237 -11.38 8.32 14.71
C TYR A 237 -10.28 9.22 15.31
N TRP A 238 -9.02 8.93 15.05
CA TRP A 238 -7.92 9.75 15.56
C TRP A 238 -7.92 11.15 14.96
N ALA A 239 -8.26 11.27 13.67
CA ALA A 239 -8.38 12.57 13.03
C ALA A 239 -9.45 13.44 13.71
N ALA A 240 -10.60 12.87 14.09
CA ALA A 240 -11.65 13.59 14.81
C ALA A 240 -11.19 14.05 16.19
N ILE A 241 -10.49 13.20 16.96
CA ILE A 241 -9.94 13.58 18.27
C ILE A 241 -8.89 14.67 18.12
N MET A 242 -8.00 14.56 17.15
CA MET A 242 -6.94 15.54 16.92
C MET A 242 -7.52 16.88 16.46
N HIS A 243 -8.56 16.86 15.66
CA HIS A 243 -9.28 18.08 15.28
C HIS A 243 -9.88 18.77 16.50
N HIS A 244 -10.48 18.01 17.43
CA HIS A 244 -11.02 18.53 18.68
C HIS A 244 -9.90 19.08 19.59
N LEU A 245 -8.77 18.37 19.70
CA LEU A 245 -7.59 18.84 20.43
C LEU A 245 -7.12 20.21 19.92
N VAL A 246 -6.94 20.33 18.61
CA VAL A 246 -6.50 21.58 17.97
C VAL A 246 -7.51 22.70 18.23
N ALA A 247 -8.82 22.41 18.13
CA ALA A 247 -9.88 23.38 18.40
C ALA A 247 -9.95 23.84 19.87
N MET A 248 -9.49 23.01 20.80
CA MET A 248 -9.43 23.39 22.23
C MET A 248 -8.20 24.22 22.60
N LEU A 249 -7.17 24.26 21.78
CA LEU A 249 -5.99 25.08 21.97
C LEU A 249 -6.19 26.48 21.38
N ASP A 250 -5.43 27.45 21.88
CA ASP A 250 -5.60 28.86 21.49
C ASP A 250 -4.79 29.15 20.21
N ASP A 251 -5.39 28.91 19.03
CA ASP A 251 -4.85 29.18 17.69
C ASP A 251 -3.43 28.62 17.45
N PRO A 252 -3.22 27.29 17.60
CA PRO A 252 -1.89 26.72 17.44
C PRO A 252 -1.49 26.62 15.97
N VAL A 253 -0.18 26.69 15.71
CA VAL A 253 0.41 26.28 14.43
C VAL A 253 0.42 24.77 14.35
N VAL A 254 -0.23 24.20 13.35
CA VAL A 254 -0.30 22.75 13.10
C VAL A 254 0.71 22.37 12.04
N VAL A 255 1.63 21.49 12.39
CA VAL A 255 2.66 20.99 11.47
C VAL A 255 2.46 19.49 11.26
N ALA A 256 2.19 19.10 10.05
CA ALA A 256 2.05 17.71 9.65
C ALA A 256 3.31 17.20 8.95
N LEU A 257 3.90 16.14 9.50
CA LEU A 257 5.09 15.49 8.96
C LEU A 257 4.75 14.07 8.55
N THR A 258 4.99 13.70 7.29
CA THR A 258 4.76 12.33 6.82
C THR A 258 5.74 11.93 5.73
N GLY A 259 6.04 10.64 5.65
CA GLY A 259 6.77 10.07 4.50
C GLY A 259 5.90 9.86 3.27
N THR A 260 4.61 9.68 3.49
CA THR A 260 3.62 9.38 2.44
C THR A 260 2.27 9.93 2.85
N PRO A 261 1.66 10.81 2.07
CA PRO A 261 0.27 11.18 2.30
C PRO A 261 -0.63 9.96 2.11
N PRO A 262 -1.78 9.89 2.78
CA PRO A 262 -2.71 8.77 2.63
C PRO A 262 -3.35 8.80 1.24
N GLU A 263 -2.98 7.84 0.39
CA GLU A 263 -3.53 7.65 -0.95
C GLU A 263 -4.62 6.55 -0.93
N GLY A 264 -5.60 6.63 -1.84
CA GLY A 264 -6.63 5.60 -2.02
C GLY A 264 -7.71 5.53 -0.95
N LYS A 265 -7.82 6.53 -0.07
CA LYS A 265 -8.92 6.64 0.89
C LYS A 265 -10.20 7.14 0.22
N SER A 266 -11.35 6.88 0.87
CA SER A 266 -12.61 7.48 0.42
C SER A 266 -12.52 9.01 0.43
N ALA A 267 -13.31 9.67 -0.42
CA ALA A 267 -13.33 11.14 -0.50
C ALA A 267 -13.56 11.78 0.89
N SER A 268 -14.40 11.18 1.74
CA SER A 268 -14.65 11.65 3.10
C SER A 268 -13.42 11.52 4.02
N GLN A 269 -12.62 10.50 3.86
CA GLN A 269 -11.38 10.32 4.63
C GLN A 269 -10.29 11.30 4.18
N ALA A 270 -10.17 11.49 2.87
CA ALA A 270 -9.25 12.47 2.32
C ALA A 270 -9.61 13.89 2.79
N HIS A 271 -10.90 14.24 2.77
CA HIS A 271 -11.37 15.54 3.23
C HIS A 271 -11.10 15.76 4.74
N ARG A 272 -11.37 14.78 5.61
CA ARG A 272 -11.08 14.90 7.05
C ARG A 272 -9.58 15.03 7.33
N TYR A 273 -8.76 14.30 6.59
CA TYR A 273 -7.32 14.44 6.70
C TYR A 273 -6.86 15.83 6.29
N SER A 274 -7.25 16.31 5.12
CA SER A 274 -6.85 17.64 4.62
C SER A 274 -7.41 18.78 5.46
N SER A 275 -8.61 18.63 6.07
CA SER A 275 -9.16 19.65 6.95
C SER A 275 -8.37 19.81 8.27
N LEU A 276 -7.63 18.78 8.70
CA LEU A 276 -6.78 18.83 9.90
C LEU A 276 -5.38 19.34 9.62
N VAL A 277 -4.78 18.90 8.52
CA VAL A 277 -3.35 19.12 8.23
C VAL A 277 -3.09 20.08 7.06
N GLY A 278 -4.10 20.52 6.38
CA GLY A 278 -4.00 21.37 5.19
C GLY A 278 -3.55 20.62 3.93
N GLU A 279 -3.41 21.37 2.85
CA GLU A 279 -2.82 20.90 1.59
C GLU A 279 -1.31 20.73 1.76
N ILE A 280 -0.70 19.91 0.88
CA ILE A 280 0.76 19.68 0.91
C ILE A 280 1.48 20.97 0.49
N ASP A 281 2.26 21.54 1.38
CA ASP A 281 3.03 22.75 1.15
C ASP A 281 4.42 22.49 0.59
N TYR A 282 5.02 21.38 1.02
CA TYR A 282 6.34 21.01 0.55
C TYR A 282 6.50 19.49 0.44
N ARG A 283 7.04 19.06 -0.69
CA ARG A 283 7.35 17.65 -0.94
C ARG A 283 8.84 17.51 -1.25
N VAL A 284 9.54 16.74 -0.42
CA VAL A 284 10.98 16.43 -0.63
C VAL A 284 11.07 15.14 -1.46
N PRO A 285 11.51 15.17 -2.72
CA PRO A 285 11.69 13.96 -3.51
C PRO A 285 12.93 13.18 -3.05
N THR A 286 12.82 11.86 -2.94
CA THR A 286 13.95 10.99 -2.55
C THR A 286 15.19 11.20 -3.41
N PRO A 287 15.09 11.38 -4.75
CA PRO A 287 16.27 11.65 -5.59
C PRO A 287 17.01 12.93 -5.25
N ALA A 288 16.31 13.97 -4.79
CA ALA A 288 16.98 15.19 -4.35
C ALA A 288 17.90 14.92 -3.15
N LEU A 289 17.39 14.14 -2.18
CA LEU A 289 18.16 13.79 -0.99
C LEU A 289 19.38 12.92 -1.30
N VAL A 290 19.25 12.01 -2.27
CA VAL A 290 20.39 11.18 -2.70
C VAL A 290 21.44 12.05 -3.36
N ARG A 291 21.05 12.93 -4.29
CA ARG A 291 22.00 13.84 -4.96
C ARG A 291 22.66 14.83 -4.01
N GLU A 292 21.96 15.32 -3.02
CA GLU A 292 22.52 16.19 -1.97
C GLU A 292 23.36 15.42 -0.94
N GLY A 293 23.52 14.09 -1.09
CA GLY A 293 24.30 13.27 -0.17
C GLY A 293 23.64 13.08 1.19
N GLY A 294 22.32 13.28 1.28
CA GLY A 294 21.54 13.07 2.50
C GLY A 294 21.06 11.63 2.67
N LEU A 295 20.97 10.89 1.58
CA LEU A 295 20.66 9.47 1.51
C LEU A 295 21.66 8.78 0.60
N ALA A 296 21.87 7.48 0.80
CA ALA A 296 22.73 6.69 -0.06
C ALA A 296 22.10 6.50 -1.45
N PRO A 297 22.90 6.52 -2.50
CA PRO A 297 22.53 5.94 -3.78
C PRO A 297 21.97 4.53 -3.61
N TYR A 298 21.01 4.17 -4.46
CA TYR A 298 20.40 2.87 -4.41
C TYR A 298 19.96 2.41 -5.79
N GLN A 299 19.74 1.15 -5.92
CA GLN A 299 19.05 0.54 -7.03
C GLN A 299 18.05 -0.50 -6.52
N ASP A 300 16.96 -0.62 -7.24
CA ASP A 300 15.98 -1.66 -7.05
C ASP A 300 16.22 -2.77 -8.06
N LEU A 301 16.20 -4.00 -7.59
CA LEU A 301 16.54 -5.20 -8.36
C LEU A 301 15.45 -6.24 -8.18
N VAL A 302 15.29 -7.13 -9.16
CA VAL A 302 14.34 -8.23 -9.10
C VAL A 302 15.02 -9.54 -9.40
N TYR A 303 14.59 -10.60 -8.72
CA TYR A 303 15.01 -11.97 -8.99
C TYR A 303 13.78 -12.82 -9.25
N PHE A 304 13.67 -13.38 -10.45
CA PHE A 304 12.55 -14.23 -10.84
C PHE A 304 12.81 -15.68 -10.47
N THR A 305 11.79 -16.31 -9.88
CA THR A 305 11.78 -17.74 -9.59
C THR A 305 10.56 -18.41 -10.21
N ARG A 306 10.60 -19.74 -10.28
CA ARG A 306 9.44 -20.57 -10.67
C ARG A 306 8.97 -21.38 -9.46
N PRO A 307 7.66 -21.68 -9.39
CA PRO A 307 7.17 -22.63 -8.41
C PRO A 307 7.86 -23.98 -8.54
N LEU A 308 8.03 -24.68 -7.43
CA LEU A 308 8.51 -26.06 -7.47
C LEU A 308 7.52 -26.98 -8.19
N PRO A 309 7.93 -28.14 -8.71
CA PRO A 309 7.05 -29.03 -9.48
C PRO A 309 5.74 -29.36 -8.78
N GLY A 310 5.73 -29.68 -7.50
CA GLY A 310 4.51 -29.96 -6.71
C GLY A 310 3.62 -28.71 -6.54
N GLU A 311 4.23 -27.53 -6.39
CA GLU A 311 3.50 -26.26 -6.32
C GLU A 311 2.84 -25.94 -7.68
N LEU A 312 3.57 -26.20 -8.79
CA LEU A 312 3.09 -25.97 -10.14
C LEU A 312 1.91 -26.91 -10.48
N GLU A 313 2.01 -28.19 -10.10
CA GLU A 313 0.92 -29.17 -10.26
C GLU A 313 -0.33 -28.73 -9.50
N PHE A 314 -0.19 -28.24 -8.27
CA PHE A 314 -1.31 -27.70 -7.51
C PHE A 314 -1.94 -26.49 -8.20
N LEU A 315 -1.13 -25.54 -8.65
CA LEU A 315 -1.60 -24.36 -9.39
C LEU A 315 -2.38 -24.77 -10.64
N ALA A 316 -1.87 -25.74 -11.43
CA ALA A 316 -2.51 -26.26 -12.61
C ALA A 316 -3.86 -26.93 -12.27
N SER A 317 -3.95 -27.69 -11.18
CA SER A 317 -5.19 -28.34 -10.73
C SER A 317 -6.29 -27.33 -10.38
N GLN A 318 -5.93 -26.19 -9.78
CA GLN A 318 -6.89 -25.11 -9.50
C GLN A 318 -7.43 -24.49 -10.79
N HIS A 319 -6.59 -24.35 -11.79
CA HIS A 319 -6.93 -23.87 -13.13
C HIS A 319 -7.90 -24.79 -13.85
N GLN A 320 -7.57 -26.09 -13.89
CA GLN A 320 -8.41 -27.09 -14.51
C GLN A 320 -9.82 -27.10 -13.92
N GLY A 321 -9.96 -27.06 -12.59
CA GLY A 321 -11.25 -27.02 -11.91
C GLY A 321 -12.10 -25.79 -12.27
N PHE A 322 -11.45 -24.69 -12.66
CA PHE A 322 -12.16 -23.51 -13.16
C PHE A 322 -12.62 -23.69 -14.60
N HIS A 323 -11.77 -24.20 -15.47
CA HIS A 323 -12.15 -24.47 -16.85
C HIS A 323 -13.30 -25.49 -16.93
N GLU A 324 -13.23 -26.56 -16.14
CA GLU A 324 -14.34 -27.51 -16.02
C GLU A 324 -15.66 -26.85 -15.59
N LEU A 325 -15.61 -25.90 -14.66
CA LEU A 325 -16.79 -25.14 -14.24
C LEU A 325 -17.31 -24.26 -15.39
N VAL A 326 -16.42 -23.56 -16.10
CA VAL A 326 -16.80 -22.71 -17.22
C VAL A 326 -17.41 -23.56 -18.34
N ASP A 327 -16.80 -24.70 -18.70
CA ASP A 327 -17.31 -25.62 -19.71
C ASP A 327 -18.67 -26.20 -19.34
N GLU A 328 -18.90 -26.54 -18.05
CA GLU A 328 -20.22 -26.96 -17.56
C GLU A 328 -21.28 -25.88 -17.71
N LEU A 329 -20.92 -24.61 -17.42
CA LEU A 329 -21.84 -23.47 -17.49
C LEU A 329 -22.16 -23.04 -18.93
N ILE A 330 -21.23 -23.24 -19.86
CA ILE A 330 -21.35 -22.81 -21.25
C ILE A 330 -21.88 -23.95 -22.16
N GLY A 331 -21.63 -25.21 -21.79
CA GLY A 331 -21.75 -26.38 -22.67
C GLY A 331 -20.47 -26.61 -23.47
N LYS A 332 -20.35 -27.79 -24.09
CA LYS A 332 -19.12 -28.12 -24.82
C LYS A 332 -18.94 -27.19 -26.00
N ARG A 333 -17.76 -26.64 -26.12
CA ARG A 333 -17.37 -25.65 -27.14
C ARG A 333 -17.59 -26.15 -28.57
N ASP A 334 -17.48 -27.46 -28.80
CA ASP A 334 -17.68 -28.11 -30.09
C ASP A 334 -19.13 -28.08 -30.56
N GLU A 335 -20.08 -28.06 -29.66
CA GLU A 335 -21.52 -27.96 -29.96
C GLU A 335 -21.93 -26.52 -30.33
N LEU A 336 -21.16 -25.51 -29.93
CA LEU A 336 -21.43 -24.11 -30.21
C LEU A 336 -20.84 -23.64 -31.56
N THR A 337 -19.85 -24.33 -32.10
CA THR A 337 -19.21 -23.98 -33.39
C THR A 337 -20.08 -24.35 -34.63
N GLU A 338 -21.09 -25.15 -34.49
CA GLU A 338 -22.05 -25.46 -35.58
C GLU A 338 -23.06 -24.33 -35.85
N TYR A 339 -23.10 -23.29 -35.04
CA TYR A 339 -23.95 -22.11 -35.26
C TYR A 339 -23.32 -21.15 -36.28
N ARG A 340 -23.15 -21.56 -37.51
CA ARG A 340 -23.09 -20.65 -38.65
C ARG A 340 -24.46 -20.01 -38.80
N VAL A 341 -24.50 -18.68 -38.61
CA VAL A 341 -25.62 -17.88 -39.08
C VAL A 341 -25.80 -18.20 -40.55
N GLU A 342 -26.87 -18.92 -40.91
CA GLU A 342 -27.27 -19.05 -42.32
C GLU A 342 -27.40 -17.63 -42.82
N SER A 343 -26.46 -17.25 -43.72
CA SER A 343 -26.51 -16.01 -44.46
C SER A 343 -27.77 -16.04 -45.31
N VAL A 344 -28.70 -15.15 -45.02
CA VAL A 344 -29.79 -14.85 -45.94
C VAL A 344 -29.17 -14.49 -47.27
N ASP A 345 -29.52 -15.23 -48.30
CA ASP A 345 -29.11 -15.11 -49.71
C ASP A 345 -29.05 -13.64 -50.14
N THR A 346 -27.87 -13.21 -50.55
CA THR A 346 -27.69 -12.05 -51.42
C THR A 346 -26.96 -12.51 -52.66
N PRO A 347 -27.37 -12.08 -53.87
CA PRO A 347 -26.81 -12.56 -55.13
C PRO A 347 -25.35 -12.19 -55.29
N GLU A 348 -24.65 -13.07 -55.96
CA GLU A 348 -23.23 -13.08 -56.28
C GLU A 348 -22.70 -11.74 -56.79
N SER A 349 -21.66 -11.24 -56.16
CA SER A 349 -20.67 -10.39 -56.81
C SER A 349 -19.27 -10.85 -56.38
N LYS A 350 -18.42 -10.99 -57.36
CA LYS A 350 -17.10 -11.59 -57.40
C LYS A 350 -16.13 -11.09 -56.32
N PRO A 351 -15.15 -11.91 -55.92
CA PRO A 351 -14.19 -11.54 -54.87
C PRO A 351 -13.04 -10.71 -55.47
N GLU A 352 -12.80 -9.55 -54.93
CA GLU A 352 -11.50 -8.89 -55.01
C GLU A 352 -10.83 -8.84 -53.67
N SER A 353 -9.58 -9.30 -53.73
CA SER A 353 -8.64 -9.41 -52.64
C SER A 353 -8.32 -8.07 -51.99
N LYS A 354 -8.25 -8.01 -50.64
CA LYS A 354 -7.07 -7.59 -49.85
C LYS A 354 -7.43 -7.27 -48.42
N GLN A 355 -6.68 -7.85 -47.53
CA GLN A 355 -6.21 -7.41 -46.23
C GLN A 355 -7.04 -6.31 -45.51
N GLY A 356 -7.62 -6.67 -44.36
CA GLY A 356 -8.23 -5.76 -43.38
C GLY A 356 -9.42 -6.41 -42.74
N LEU A 357 -9.28 -6.75 -41.49
CA LEU A 357 -10.33 -7.29 -40.63
C LEU A 357 -11.38 -6.21 -40.35
N PHE A 358 -12.14 -5.80 -41.38
CA PHE A 358 -13.30 -4.94 -41.21
C PHE A 358 -14.48 -5.61 -41.91
N LEU A 359 -15.51 -5.95 -41.14
CA LEU A 359 -16.81 -6.27 -41.70
C LEU A 359 -17.40 -5.00 -42.29
N PRO A 360 -17.95 -5.04 -43.52
CA PRO A 360 -18.40 -3.88 -44.23
C PRO A 360 -19.60 -3.24 -43.59
N ASP A 361 -19.50 -1.91 -43.44
CA ASP A 361 -20.56 -1.02 -43.07
C ASP A 361 -21.61 -1.06 -44.22
N ARG A 362 -22.72 -1.77 -44.00
CA ARG A 362 -23.90 -1.63 -44.86
C ARG A 362 -24.88 -0.73 -44.16
N GLY A 363 -25.04 0.45 -44.74
CA GLY A 363 -26.05 1.42 -44.38
C GLY A 363 -27.41 0.77 -44.08
N LEU A 364 -27.82 0.88 -42.84
CA LEU A 364 -29.15 0.53 -42.39
C LEU A 364 -29.78 1.77 -41.74
N ASP A 365 -30.39 2.52 -42.63
CA ASP A 365 -31.46 3.41 -42.25
C ASP A 365 -32.67 2.54 -41.92
N LYS A 366 -33.11 2.55 -40.66
CA LYS A 366 -34.46 2.35 -40.09
C LYS A 366 -34.42 1.84 -38.64
N THR A 367 -35.00 2.66 -37.83
CA THR A 367 -35.57 2.48 -36.46
C THR A 367 -35.15 1.25 -35.59
N PRO A 368 -34.80 1.44 -34.30
CA PRO A 368 -34.38 0.40 -33.38
C PRO A 368 -35.37 -0.76 -33.22
N ASP A 369 -36.65 -0.48 -33.40
CA ASP A 369 -37.73 -1.47 -33.21
C ASP A 369 -37.74 -2.62 -34.21
N LYS A 370 -37.32 -2.41 -35.45
CA LYS A 370 -37.37 -3.47 -36.46
C LYS A 370 -36.25 -4.50 -36.41
N LEU A 371 -35.17 -4.18 -35.70
CA LEU A 371 -34.09 -5.17 -35.50
C LEU A 371 -34.30 -6.00 -34.24
N LEU A 372 -34.93 -5.44 -33.21
CA LEU A 372 -35.38 -6.19 -32.05
C LEU A 372 -36.49 -7.19 -32.42
N THR A 373 -37.38 -6.82 -33.35
CA THR A 373 -38.45 -7.73 -33.82
C THR A 373 -37.98 -8.85 -34.73
N ARG A 374 -36.84 -8.74 -35.39
CA ARG A 374 -36.23 -9.86 -36.16
C ARG A 374 -35.48 -10.86 -35.26
N TYR A 375 -35.14 -10.50 -34.05
CA TYR A 375 -34.64 -11.36 -32.98
C TYR A 375 -35.71 -11.66 -31.94
N GLU A 376 -36.99 -11.61 -32.28
CA GLU A 376 -38.04 -12.30 -31.55
C GLU A 376 -37.83 -13.80 -31.73
N VAL A 377 -36.96 -14.26 -30.89
CA VAL A 377 -36.57 -15.65 -30.74
C VAL A 377 -37.74 -16.40 -30.08
N LYS A 378 -38.59 -16.87 -30.95
CA LYS A 378 -39.63 -17.79 -30.49
C LYS A 378 -39.10 -19.19 -30.14
N ASP A 379 -37.91 -19.59 -30.61
CA ASP A 379 -37.44 -20.99 -30.46
C ASP A 379 -35.93 -21.18 -30.20
N GLN A 380 -35.17 -20.16 -29.85
CA GLN A 380 -33.71 -20.32 -29.61
C GLN A 380 -33.27 -20.40 -28.15
N ASN A 381 -34.16 -20.17 -27.21
CA ASN A 381 -33.83 -20.28 -25.76
C ASN A 381 -33.40 -21.69 -25.37
N ASP A 382 -33.81 -22.72 -26.11
CA ASP A 382 -33.41 -24.13 -25.87
C ASP A 382 -31.99 -24.47 -26.38
N LYS A 383 -31.34 -23.54 -27.11
CA LYS A 383 -30.05 -23.77 -27.76
C LYS A 383 -28.86 -23.16 -27.02
N PHE A 384 -29.07 -22.15 -26.19
CA PHE A 384 -28.03 -21.57 -25.39
C PHE A 384 -27.93 -22.20 -24.01
N SER A 385 -26.70 -22.30 -23.50
CA SER A 385 -26.54 -22.64 -22.09
C SER A 385 -27.27 -21.64 -21.18
N PRO A 386 -27.68 -22.07 -19.99
CA PRO A 386 -28.38 -21.17 -19.04
C PRO A 386 -27.61 -19.89 -18.72
N LEU A 387 -26.26 -19.96 -18.64
CA LEU A 387 -25.42 -18.79 -18.42
C LEU A 387 -25.43 -17.82 -19.61
N LEU A 388 -25.24 -18.33 -20.82
CA LEU A 388 -25.24 -17.50 -22.04
C LEU A 388 -26.62 -16.88 -22.29
N SER A 389 -27.69 -17.64 -22.05
CA SER A 389 -29.07 -17.14 -22.09
C SER A 389 -29.29 -16.01 -21.06
N HIS A 390 -28.76 -16.16 -19.86
CA HIS A 390 -28.83 -15.12 -18.83
C HIS A 390 -28.11 -13.84 -19.28
N ILE A 391 -26.88 -13.95 -19.79
CA ILE A 391 -26.10 -12.81 -20.28
C ILE A 391 -26.87 -12.09 -21.41
N PHE A 392 -27.38 -12.84 -22.37
CA PHE A 392 -28.10 -12.29 -23.50
C PHE A 392 -29.37 -11.54 -23.07
N ASN A 393 -30.21 -12.20 -22.23
CA ASN A 393 -31.42 -11.58 -21.69
C ASN A 393 -31.12 -10.36 -20.83
N ARG A 394 -30.04 -10.38 -20.08
CA ARG A 394 -29.60 -9.23 -19.27
C ARG A 394 -29.21 -8.05 -20.14
N LEU A 395 -28.43 -8.28 -21.20
CA LEU A 395 -28.07 -7.22 -22.16
C LEU A 395 -29.30 -6.67 -22.90
N LEU A 396 -30.26 -7.53 -23.26
CA LEU A 396 -31.51 -7.10 -23.88
C LEU A 396 -32.36 -6.26 -22.92
N SER A 397 -32.45 -6.61 -21.63
CA SER A 397 -33.20 -5.82 -20.64
C SER A 397 -32.59 -4.45 -20.45
N VAL A 398 -31.26 -4.39 -20.33
CA VAL A 398 -30.54 -3.10 -20.21
C VAL A 398 -30.73 -2.24 -21.45
N ALA A 399 -30.76 -2.82 -22.64
CA ALA A 399 -31.00 -2.08 -23.89
C ALA A 399 -32.44 -1.52 -23.99
N ARG A 400 -33.41 -2.08 -23.24
CA ARG A 400 -34.81 -1.63 -23.23
C ARG A 400 -35.11 -0.66 -22.11
N ASP A 401 -34.66 -0.96 -20.89
CA ASP A 401 -35.11 -0.34 -19.65
C ASP A 401 -34.14 0.68 -19.05
N GLU A 402 -32.83 0.50 -19.32
CA GLU A 402 -31.77 1.41 -18.90
C GLU A 402 -30.94 1.83 -20.09
N THR A 403 -30.36 3.02 -20.06
CA THR A 403 -29.31 3.33 -21.04
C THR A 403 -28.09 2.48 -20.74
N TRP A 404 -27.48 1.88 -21.76
CA TRP A 404 -26.23 1.12 -21.64
C TRP A 404 -25.16 1.87 -20.85
N LEU A 405 -25.05 3.18 -21.07
CA LEU A 405 -24.10 4.04 -20.37
C LEU A 405 -24.33 4.05 -18.86
N GLU A 406 -25.59 4.08 -18.41
CA GLU A 406 -25.93 4.09 -17.00
C GLU A 406 -25.60 2.74 -16.34
N PHE A 407 -25.91 1.63 -16.98
CA PHE A 407 -25.55 0.29 -16.52
C PHE A 407 -24.03 0.12 -16.46
N ALA A 408 -23.32 0.51 -17.54
CA ALA A 408 -21.87 0.43 -17.59
C ALA A 408 -21.19 1.33 -16.56
N ALA A 409 -21.75 2.51 -16.26
CA ALA A 409 -21.28 3.38 -15.18
C ALA A 409 -21.47 2.76 -13.78
N LYS A 410 -22.62 2.11 -13.55
CA LYS A 410 -22.91 1.45 -12.27
C LYS A 410 -22.13 0.15 -12.06
N ARG A 411 -21.95 -0.64 -13.11
CA ARG A 411 -21.32 -1.98 -13.06
C ARG A 411 -20.31 -2.18 -14.21
N PRO A 412 -19.22 -1.41 -14.26
CA PRO A 412 -18.31 -1.37 -15.41
C PRO A 412 -17.66 -2.72 -15.74
N GLN A 413 -17.24 -3.45 -14.70
CA GLN A 413 -16.62 -4.76 -14.87
C GLN A 413 -17.59 -5.78 -15.45
N LEU A 414 -18.84 -5.82 -14.97
CA LEU A 414 -19.84 -6.74 -15.48
C LEU A 414 -20.23 -6.40 -16.92
N ALA A 415 -20.40 -5.13 -17.23
CA ALA A 415 -20.72 -4.67 -18.59
C ALA A 415 -19.66 -5.09 -19.60
N SER A 416 -18.39 -4.87 -19.28
CA SER A 416 -17.26 -5.29 -20.09
C SER A 416 -17.18 -6.81 -20.24
N ALA A 417 -17.35 -7.54 -19.14
CA ALA A 417 -17.31 -9.00 -19.11
C ALA A 417 -18.40 -9.63 -19.97
N MET A 418 -19.64 -9.11 -19.89
CA MET A 418 -20.75 -9.57 -20.73
C MET A 418 -20.46 -9.36 -22.21
N CYS A 419 -19.92 -8.21 -22.60
CA CYS A 419 -19.58 -7.93 -23.98
C CYS A 419 -18.48 -8.83 -24.51
N ARG A 420 -17.40 -9.03 -23.74
CA ARG A 420 -16.30 -9.94 -24.10
C ARG A 420 -16.79 -11.39 -24.26
N THR A 421 -17.63 -11.85 -23.32
CA THR A 421 -18.22 -13.20 -23.39
C THR A 421 -19.06 -13.35 -24.65
N MET A 422 -19.98 -12.43 -24.93
CA MET A 422 -20.81 -12.47 -26.12
C MET A 422 -19.98 -12.48 -27.40
N TRP A 423 -18.96 -11.62 -27.46
CA TRP A 423 -18.05 -11.55 -28.62
C TRP A 423 -17.28 -12.86 -28.84
N SER A 424 -16.74 -13.45 -27.76
CA SER A 424 -15.98 -14.71 -27.85
C SER A 424 -16.80 -15.88 -28.34
N PHE A 425 -18.10 -15.87 -28.10
CA PHE A 425 -19.05 -16.88 -28.62
C PHE A 425 -19.76 -16.45 -29.90
N ARG A 426 -19.33 -15.37 -30.54
CA ARG A 426 -19.94 -14.78 -31.72
C ARG A 426 -21.43 -14.47 -31.60
N LEU A 427 -21.86 -14.19 -30.40
CA LEU A 427 -23.24 -13.80 -30.10
C LEU A 427 -23.43 -12.28 -30.34
N PRO A 428 -24.65 -11.83 -30.65
CA PRO A 428 -24.94 -10.44 -30.95
C PRO A 428 -24.74 -9.56 -29.72
N VAL A 429 -24.08 -8.41 -29.90
CA VAL A 429 -23.91 -7.37 -28.89
C VAL A 429 -24.79 -6.18 -29.28
N PRO A 430 -25.50 -5.53 -28.33
CA PRO A 430 -26.34 -4.37 -28.64
C PRO A 430 -25.58 -3.27 -29.36
N ARG A 431 -26.26 -2.56 -30.27
CA ARG A 431 -25.63 -1.55 -31.16
C ARG A 431 -25.03 -0.35 -30.45
N ASN A 432 -25.59 0.02 -29.32
CA ASN A 432 -25.16 1.16 -28.49
C ASN A 432 -23.99 0.80 -27.54
N VAL A 433 -23.52 -0.43 -27.61
CA VAL A 433 -22.31 -0.85 -26.89
C VAL A 433 -21.10 -0.39 -27.68
N SER A 434 -20.23 0.41 -27.05
CA SER A 434 -18.97 0.83 -27.66
C SER A 434 -18.11 -0.40 -28.03
N ARG A 435 -17.73 -0.48 -29.30
CA ARG A 435 -16.83 -1.51 -29.80
C ARG A 435 -15.39 -1.04 -29.62
N SER A 436 -14.89 -1.11 -28.40
CA SER A 436 -13.46 -0.87 -28.16
C SER A 436 -12.66 -2.15 -28.45
N GLU A 437 -11.38 -2.01 -28.73
CA GLU A 437 -10.46 -3.15 -28.90
C GLU A 437 -10.51 -4.13 -27.72
N THR A 438 -10.82 -3.62 -26.53
CA THR A 438 -10.94 -4.43 -25.32
C THR A 438 -12.11 -5.41 -25.33
N VAL A 439 -13.14 -5.19 -26.15
CA VAL A 439 -14.29 -6.12 -26.30
C VAL A 439 -13.92 -7.33 -27.14
N VAL A 440 -12.93 -7.19 -28.01
CA VAL A 440 -12.48 -8.25 -28.96
C VAL A 440 -11.58 -9.27 -28.27
N MET A 441 -11.02 -8.94 -27.13
CA MET A 441 -10.16 -9.85 -26.35
C MET A 441 -10.97 -10.98 -25.69
N PRO A 442 -10.39 -12.17 -25.54
CA PRO A 442 -11.05 -13.25 -24.81
C PRO A 442 -11.32 -12.85 -23.37
N PRO A 443 -12.43 -13.35 -22.76
CA PRO A 443 -12.74 -13.07 -21.36
C PRO A 443 -11.64 -13.58 -20.44
N THR A 444 -11.23 -12.74 -19.51
CA THR A 444 -10.31 -13.09 -18.41
C THR A 444 -11.04 -13.85 -17.30
N ILE A 445 -10.31 -14.44 -16.36
CA ILE A 445 -10.92 -15.00 -15.14
C ILE A 445 -11.78 -13.97 -14.39
N ASP A 446 -11.34 -12.73 -14.34
CA ASP A 446 -12.11 -11.65 -13.70
C ASP A 446 -13.43 -11.38 -14.43
N ASP A 447 -13.42 -11.44 -15.76
CA ASP A 447 -14.63 -11.29 -16.58
C ASP A 447 -15.59 -12.48 -16.34
N TRP A 448 -15.07 -13.69 -16.40
CA TRP A 448 -15.85 -14.89 -16.09
C TRP A 448 -16.46 -14.82 -14.69
N MET A 449 -15.69 -14.44 -13.71
CA MET A 449 -16.18 -14.33 -12.33
C MET A 449 -17.25 -13.26 -12.17
N ALA A 450 -17.20 -12.17 -12.94
CA ALA A 450 -18.22 -11.13 -12.90
C ALA A 450 -19.56 -11.64 -13.48
N VAL A 451 -19.55 -12.34 -14.61
CA VAL A 451 -20.78 -12.89 -15.22
C VAL A 451 -21.33 -14.08 -14.44
N ILE A 452 -20.45 -14.94 -13.92
CA ILE A 452 -20.85 -16.10 -13.09
C ILE A 452 -21.44 -15.61 -11.75
N GLU A 453 -20.89 -14.55 -11.15
CA GLU A 453 -21.45 -13.96 -9.93
C GLU A 453 -22.84 -13.40 -10.17
N ASP A 454 -23.02 -12.63 -11.24
CA ASP A 454 -24.34 -12.07 -11.58
C ASP A 454 -25.37 -13.19 -11.80
N TYR A 455 -25.03 -14.22 -12.56
CA TYR A 455 -25.88 -15.40 -12.77
C TYR A 455 -26.19 -16.14 -11.47
N ALA A 456 -25.18 -16.46 -10.69
CA ALA A 456 -25.30 -17.16 -9.43
C ALA A 456 -26.18 -16.41 -8.41
N SER A 457 -26.02 -15.08 -8.33
CA SER A 457 -26.71 -14.24 -7.35
C SER A 457 -28.15 -13.90 -7.76
N THR A 458 -28.42 -13.76 -9.07
CA THR A 458 -29.72 -13.33 -9.56
C THR A 458 -30.62 -14.49 -9.98
N VAL A 459 -30.04 -15.63 -10.41
CA VAL A 459 -30.80 -16.79 -10.89
C VAL A 459 -30.70 -17.95 -9.91
N LEU A 460 -29.51 -18.53 -9.72
CA LEU A 460 -29.36 -19.79 -9.00
C LEU A 460 -29.70 -19.68 -7.51
N LYS A 461 -29.33 -18.57 -6.88
CA LYS A 461 -29.63 -18.33 -5.45
C LYS A 461 -31.12 -18.21 -5.18
N LEU A 462 -31.88 -17.68 -6.15
CA LEU A 462 -33.33 -17.45 -6.01
C LEU A 462 -34.18 -18.61 -6.50
N SER A 463 -33.56 -19.61 -7.15
CA SER A 463 -34.25 -20.80 -7.65
C SER A 463 -34.75 -21.70 -6.51
N SER A 464 -35.88 -22.38 -6.72
CA SER A 464 -36.38 -23.45 -5.85
C SER A 464 -35.81 -24.84 -6.16
N SER A 465 -35.02 -24.94 -7.23
CA SER A 465 -34.45 -26.20 -7.72
C SER A 465 -33.26 -26.64 -6.86
N ARG A 466 -33.28 -27.91 -6.43
CA ARG A 466 -32.12 -28.51 -5.73
C ARG A 466 -30.88 -28.57 -6.60
N LYS A 467 -31.04 -28.73 -7.91
CA LYS A 467 -29.90 -28.74 -8.87
C LYS A 467 -29.23 -27.36 -8.92
N ASP A 468 -30.00 -26.29 -8.98
CA ASP A 468 -29.49 -24.92 -9.01
C ASP A 468 -28.79 -24.55 -7.71
N HIS A 469 -29.32 -25.02 -6.56
CA HIS A 469 -28.61 -24.81 -5.28
C HIS A 469 -27.30 -25.61 -5.22
N ALA A 470 -27.24 -26.80 -5.77
CA ALA A 470 -26.01 -27.58 -5.85
C ALA A 470 -24.98 -26.87 -6.73
N LEU A 471 -25.41 -26.38 -7.90
CA LEU A 471 -24.56 -25.61 -8.82
C LEU A 471 -24.07 -24.28 -8.16
N TYR A 472 -24.96 -23.56 -7.47
CA TYR A 472 -24.59 -22.37 -6.71
C TYR A 472 -23.49 -22.64 -5.67
N ASN A 473 -23.62 -23.73 -4.92
CA ASN A 473 -22.62 -24.11 -3.93
C ASN A 473 -21.29 -24.52 -4.58
N ARG A 474 -21.33 -25.22 -5.74
CA ARG A 474 -20.15 -25.56 -6.51
C ARG A 474 -19.46 -24.31 -7.04
N ILE A 475 -20.19 -23.38 -7.63
CA ILE A 475 -19.65 -22.08 -8.06
C ILE A 475 -18.96 -21.37 -6.90
N ARG A 476 -19.60 -21.28 -5.74
CA ARG A 476 -19.00 -20.66 -4.54
C ARG A 476 -17.71 -21.35 -4.09
N SER A 477 -17.66 -22.67 -4.18
CA SER A 477 -16.48 -23.45 -3.80
C SER A 477 -15.30 -23.17 -4.75
N VAL A 478 -15.53 -23.27 -6.06
CA VAL A 478 -14.52 -23.02 -7.10
C VAL A 478 -14.07 -21.56 -7.06
N SER A 479 -15.01 -20.62 -6.96
CA SER A 479 -14.70 -19.19 -6.87
C SER A 479 -13.76 -18.87 -5.70
N ARG A 480 -13.97 -19.48 -4.52
CA ARG A 480 -13.11 -19.30 -3.34
C ARG A 480 -11.69 -19.78 -3.59
N LYS A 481 -11.53 -20.90 -4.29
CA LYS A 481 -10.22 -21.44 -4.66
C LYS A 481 -9.45 -20.49 -5.56
N LEU A 482 -10.17 -19.73 -6.37
CA LEU A 482 -9.59 -18.68 -7.24
C LEU A 482 -9.48 -17.30 -6.55
N GLY A 483 -9.81 -17.19 -5.27
CA GLY A 483 -9.72 -15.93 -4.54
C GLY A 483 -10.91 -14.99 -4.72
N TYR A 484 -12.08 -15.54 -5.09
CA TYR A 484 -13.31 -14.76 -5.18
C TYR A 484 -14.36 -15.26 -4.18
N GLY A 485 -14.86 -14.35 -3.38
CA GLY A 485 -15.98 -14.61 -2.47
C GLY A 485 -17.27 -14.02 -3.05
N ILE A 486 -18.24 -14.85 -3.39
CA ILE A 486 -19.57 -14.38 -3.74
C ILE A 486 -20.32 -14.01 -2.46
N THR A 487 -20.67 -12.74 -2.33
CA THR A 487 -21.36 -12.17 -1.15
C THR A 487 -22.68 -11.53 -1.56
N GLU A 488 -23.50 -11.14 -0.60
CA GLU A 488 -24.76 -10.41 -0.87
C GLU A 488 -24.54 -9.02 -1.50
N ARG A 489 -23.32 -8.52 -1.45
CA ARG A 489 -22.92 -7.21 -2.02
C ARG A 489 -22.16 -7.32 -3.33
N GLY A 490 -22.08 -8.52 -3.91
CA GLY A 490 -21.34 -8.84 -5.11
C GLY A 490 -20.03 -9.58 -4.84
N LEU A 491 -19.16 -9.57 -5.83
CA LEU A 491 -17.88 -10.26 -5.84
C LEU A 491 -16.87 -9.56 -4.91
N ARG A 492 -16.25 -10.32 -4.03
CA ARG A 492 -15.18 -9.83 -3.16
C ARG A 492 -13.88 -10.58 -3.48
N ARG A 493 -12.84 -9.86 -3.85
CA ARG A 493 -11.49 -10.43 -4.00
C ARG A 493 -10.87 -10.72 -2.63
N GLN A 494 -10.23 -11.86 -2.51
CA GLN A 494 -9.48 -12.30 -1.34
C GLN A 494 -8.28 -13.13 -1.81
N ALA A 495 -7.24 -13.25 -0.98
CA ALA A 495 -6.08 -14.07 -1.34
C ALA A 495 -6.51 -15.52 -1.58
N SER A 496 -6.24 -16.03 -2.77
CA SER A 496 -6.50 -17.43 -3.15
C SER A 496 -5.41 -18.37 -2.60
N PRO A 497 -5.65 -19.67 -2.56
CA PRO A 497 -4.58 -20.63 -2.37
C PRO A 497 -3.45 -20.48 -3.40
N SER A 498 -3.78 -20.24 -4.66
CA SER A 498 -2.79 -19.98 -5.72
C SER A 498 -1.95 -18.73 -5.46
N ASP A 499 -2.58 -17.64 -5.00
CA ASP A 499 -1.84 -16.43 -4.60
C ASP A 499 -0.87 -16.69 -3.46
N ARG A 500 -1.22 -17.59 -2.54
CA ARG A 500 -0.35 -17.96 -1.42
C ARG A 500 0.82 -18.82 -1.88
N VAL A 501 0.57 -19.78 -2.77
CA VAL A 501 1.65 -20.62 -3.33
C VAL A 501 2.67 -19.75 -4.04
N LEU A 502 2.26 -18.85 -4.92
CA LEU A 502 3.18 -17.93 -5.60
C LEU A 502 3.90 -16.97 -4.64
N ALA A 503 3.17 -16.44 -3.64
CA ALA A 503 3.75 -15.50 -2.68
C ALA A 503 4.77 -16.15 -1.76
N PHE A 504 4.56 -17.41 -1.38
CA PHE A 504 5.28 -18.12 -0.34
C PHE A 504 5.98 -19.38 -0.88
N SER A 505 6.18 -19.46 -2.19
CA SER A 505 6.90 -20.56 -2.83
C SER A 505 8.25 -20.81 -2.18
N GLU A 506 8.58 -22.06 -1.95
CA GLU A 506 9.85 -22.48 -1.37
C GLU A 506 11.05 -22.13 -2.27
N SER A 507 10.84 -21.98 -3.58
CA SER A 507 11.86 -21.51 -4.52
C SER A 507 12.43 -20.14 -4.16
N LYS A 508 11.67 -19.29 -3.46
CA LYS A 508 12.16 -17.98 -3.00
C LYS A 508 13.28 -18.11 -1.96
N GLY A 509 13.29 -19.17 -1.17
CA GLY A 509 14.36 -19.46 -0.24
C GLY A 509 15.70 -19.64 -0.94
N GLN A 510 15.72 -20.40 -2.04
CA GLN A 510 16.91 -20.58 -2.87
C GLN A 510 17.36 -19.27 -3.51
N ALA A 511 16.44 -18.50 -4.05
CA ALA A 511 16.75 -17.17 -4.62
C ALA A 511 17.41 -16.24 -3.60
N VAL A 512 16.95 -16.26 -2.34
CA VAL A 512 17.60 -15.49 -1.26
C VAL A 512 19.04 -15.92 -1.06
N CYS A 513 19.34 -17.22 -1.13
CA CYS A 513 20.70 -17.76 -1.02
C CYS A 513 21.59 -17.29 -2.18
N ASP A 514 21.06 -17.31 -3.40
CA ASP A 514 21.78 -16.85 -4.59
C ASP A 514 22.07 -15.36 -4.51
N ILE A 515 21.08 -14.53 -4.15
CA ILE A 515 21.24 -13.08 -3.94
C ILE A 515 22.29 -12.82 -2.85
N LEU A 516 22.21 -13.47 -1.69
CA LEU A 516 23.15 -13.27 -0.60
C LEU A 516 24.58 -13.68 -0.99
N SER A 517 24.72 -14.68 -1.84
CA SER A 517 26.01 -15.11 -2.39
C SER A 517 26.62 -14.05 -3.30
N VAL A 518 25.81 -13.44 -4.15
CA VAL A 518 26.22 -12.31 -5.02
C VAL A 518 26.60 -11.09 -4.19
N GLU A 519 25.77 -10.73 -3.24
CA GLU A 519 25.99 -9.56 -2.38
C GLU A 519 27.24 -9.74 -1.50
N PHE A 520 27.45 -10.95 -0.99
CA PHE A 520 28.67 -11.24 -0.22
C PHE A 520 29.93 -11.18 -1.11
N ARG A 521 29.88 -11.64 -2.35
CA ARG A 521 31.00 -11.47 -3.30
C ARG A 521 31.37 -10.00 -3.53
N SER A 522 30.34 -9.13 -3.60
CA SER A 522 30.53 -7.70 -3.81
C SER A 522 31.05 -6.97 -2.56
N LEU A 523 30.50 -7.24 -1.39
CA LEU A 523 30.68 -6.43 -0.18
C LEU A 523 31.56 -7.08 0.89
N GLN A 524 31.79 -8.40 0.82
CA GLN A 524 32.58 -9.16 1.79
C GLN A 524 32.20 -8.84 3.25
N GLU A 525 33.15 -8.41 4.07
CA GLU A 525 32.94 -8.07 5.48
C GLU A 525 32.03 -6.85 5.69
N SER A 526 31.85 -6.02 4.67
CA SER A 526 31.00 -4.83 4.71
C SER A 526 29.52 -5.15 4.48
N LEU A 527 29.19 -6.38 4.10
CA LEU A 527 27.79 -6.77 3.89
C LEU A 527 26.96 -6.62 5.16
N ARG A 528 25.84 -5.91 5.05
CA ARG A 528 24.80 -5.81 6.06
C ARG A 528 23.46 -5.97 5.35
N ALA A 529 22.94 -7.20 5.38
CA ALA A 529 21.71 -7.58 4.69
C ALA A 529 20.56 -7.79 5.66
N ILE A 530 19.34 -7.43 5.24
CA ILE A 530 18.12 -7.91 5.90
C ILE A 530 17.26 -8.68 4.91
N VAL A 531 16.63 -9.75 5.39
CA VAL A 531 15.59 -10.48 4.67
C VAL A 531 14.27 -10.28 5.40
N VAL A 532 13.27 -9.77 4.70
CA VAL A 532 12.00 -9.38 5.31
C VAL A 532 10.87 -10.26 4.80
N THR A 533 10.13 -10.86 5.74
CA THR A 533 8.95 -11.71 5.47
C THR A 533 7.69 -11.10 6.08
N ASP A 534 6.52 -11.61 5.70
CA ASP A 534 5.25 -11.14 6.27
C ASP A 534 4.99 -11.67 7.69
N PHE A 535 5.51 -12.85 8.03
CA PHE A 535 5.25 -13.54 9.30
C PHE A 535 6.46 -14.42 9.70
N GLU A 536 6.44 -14.85 10.93
CA GLU A 536 7.43 -15.78 11.50
C GLU A 536 7.20 -17.20 10.98
N SER A 537 5.95 -17.68 11.08
CA SER A 537 5.44 -18.92 10.49
C SER A 537 4.01 -18.69 10.00
N MET A 538 3.56 -19.48 9.03
CA MET A 538 2.22 -19.32 8.46
C MET A 538 1.14 -19.65 9.49
N SER A 539 0.05 -18.89 9.50
CA SER A 539 -1.08 -19.17 10.40
C SER A 539 -1.77 -20.48 10.04
N ALA A 540 -2.30 -21.20 11.04
CA ALA A 540 -3.02 -22.47 10.86
C ALA A 540 -4.17 -22.38 9.82
N THR A 541 -4.84 -21.23 9.69
CA THR A 541 -5.87 -21.00 8.67
C THR A 541 -5.28 -20.85 7.28
N GLY A 542 -4.09 -20.26 7.18
CA GLY A 542 -3.35 -20.14 5.93
C GLY A 542 -2.89 -21.49 5.42
N LEU A 543 -2.30 -22.29 6.31
CA LEU A 543 -1.82 -23.64 6.04
C LEU A 543 -2.91 -24.58 5.51
N LYS A 544 -4.09 -24.60 6.12
CA LYS A 544 -5.20 -25.47 5.67
C LYS A 544 -5.54 -25.36 4.18
N SER A 545 -5.31 -24.20 3.59
CA SER A 545 -5.65 -23.98 2.17
C SER A 545 -4.57 -24.46 1.19
N VAL A 546 -3.35 -24.71 1.67
CA VAL A 546 -2.17 -25.11 0.89
C VAL A 546 -1.47 -26.32 1.52
N GLN A 547 -2.16 -27.03 2.41
CA GLN A 547 -1.64 -28.19 3.12
C GLN A 547 -1.25 -29.29 2.13
N GLY A 548 -0.07 -29.84 2.31
CA GLY A 548 0.51 -30.86 1.41
C GLY A 548 1.14 -30.30 0.14
N VAL A 549 1.12 -28.98 -0.06
CA VAL A 549 1.75 -28.29 -1.21
C VAL A 549 2.94 -27.47 -0.74
N LEU A 550 2.73 -26.69 0.31
CA LEU A 550 3.78 -25.93 0.98
C LEU A 550 4.08 -26.56 2.34
N SER A 551 5.32 -26.46 2.78
CA SER A 551 5.72 -26.84 4.14
C SER A 551 5.03 -25.92 5.18
N ASP A 552 4.95 -26.41 6.41
CA ASP A 552 4.28 -25.65 7.50
C ASP A 552 4.93 -24.29 7.79
N ASP A 553 6.20 -24.12 7.45
CA ASP A 553 6.96 -22.90 7.65
C ASP A 553 7.08 -22.04 6.38
N ALA A 554 6.59 -22.53 5.21
CA ALA A 554 6.79 -21.88 3.92
C ALA A 554 6.47 -20.38 3.95
N GLY A 555 7.33 -19.56 3.32
CA GLY A 555 7.19 -18.10 3.26
C GLY A 555 7.41 -17.38 4.59
N GLY A 556 7.66 -18.11 5.69
CA GLY A 556 7.96 -17.53 6.99
C GLY A 556 9.46 -17.27 7.20
N ALA A 557 9.79 -16.48 8.22
CA ALA A 557 11.16 -16.14 8.54
C ALA A 557 11.99 -17.37 8.94
N ILE A 558 11.37 -18.37 9.57
CA ILE A 558 12.01 -19.63 9.97
C ILE A 558 12.40 -20.46 8.74
N ALA A 559 11.52 -20.58 7.73
CA ALA A 559 11.83 -21.29 6.50
C ALA A 559 13.00 -20.65 5.75
N VAL A 560 13.03 -19.33 5.69
CA VAL A 560 14.15 -18.58 5.08
C VAL A 560 15.45 -18.82 5.83
N LEU A 561 15.42 -18.83 7.18
CA LEU A 561 16.61 -19.14 7.97
C LEU A 561 17.13 -20.54 7.66
N ARG A 562 16.26 -21.55 7.59
CA ARG A 562 16.66 -22.93 7.24
C ARG A 562 17.29 -22.99 5.86
N ALA A 563 16.65 -22.41 4.83
CA ALA A 563 17.19 -22.36 3.48
C ALA A 563 18.60 -21.74 3.44
N ILE A 564 18.80 -20.64 4.17
CA ILE A 564 20.13 -20.00 4.25
C ILE A 564 21.13 -20.90 5.00
N LEU A 565 20.74 -21.55 6.09
CA LEU A 565 21.64 -22.43 6.87
C LEU A 565 22.06 -23.67 6.08
N ASP A 566 21.21 -24.17 5.21
CA ASP A 566 21.50 -25.28 4.30
C ASP A 566 22.43 -24.87 3.13
N SER A 567 22.53 -23.55 2.87
CA SER A 567 23.35 -22.99 1.81
C SER A 567 24.79 -22.73 2.25
N PRO A 568 25.80 -22.91 1.39
CA PRO A 568 27.22 -22.60 1.70
C PRO A 568 27.43 -21.14 2.12
N VAL A 569 26.61 -20.19 1.67
CA VAL A 569 26.75 -18.77 2.02
C VAL A 569 26.57 -18.50 3.50
N SER A 570 25.87 -19.37 4.22
CA SER A 570 25.58 -19.20 5.66
C SER A 570 26.84 -19.01 6.50
N ALA A 571 27.89 -19.73 6.18
CA ALA A 571 29.20 -19.65 6.90
C ALA A 571 29.83 -18.25 6.76
N SER A 572 29.60 -17.56 5.66
CA SER A 572 30.18 -16.26 5.38
C SER A 572 29.37 -15.10 5.97
N ILE A 573 28.04 -15.27 6.07
CA ILE A 573 27.12 -14.20 6.49
C ILE A 573 26.64 -14.32 7.94
N ASN A 574 26.78 -15.49 8.55
CA ASN A 574 26.37 -15.74 9.95
C ASN A 574 24.93 -15.27 10.21
N PRO A 575 23.90 -15.90 9.63
CA PRO A 575 22.54 -15.43 9.72
C PRO A 575 21.99 -15.43 11.13
N CYS A 576 21.17 -14.42 11.44
CA CYS A 576 20.45 -14.32 12.71
C CYS A 576 18.98 -13.96 12.42
N LEU A 577 18.05 -14.72 13.00
CA LEU A 577 16.63 -14.43 12.93
C LEU A 577 16.20 -13.66 14.17
N VAL A 578 15.50 -12.57 13.95
CA VAL A 578 14.93 -11.75 15.02
C VAL A 578 13.48 -11.38 14.69
N THR A 579 12.57 -11.70 15.62
CA THR A 579 11.15 -11.37 15.53
C THR A 579 10.63 -10.78 16.83
N GLY A 580 9.33 -10.50 16.93
CA GLY A 580 8.72 -10.07 18.19
C GLY A 580 8.69 -11.15 19.29
N SER A 581 9.01 -12.40 18.96
CA SER A 581 8.94 -13.56 19.89
C SER A 581 10.22 -14.40 19.94
N LEU A 582 11.09 -14.28 18.95
CA LEU A 582 12.25 -15.14 18.78
C LEU A 582 13.54 -14.36 18.52
N LEU A 583 14.62 -14.89 19.08
CA LEU A 583 16.00 -14.57 18.71
C LEU A 583 16.72 -15.90 18.48
N ILE A 584 17.12 -16.15 17.24
CA ILE A 584 17.72 -17.41 16.79
C ILE A 584 19.02 -17.11 16.05
N THR A 585 20.05 -17.89 16.30
CA THR A 585 21.34 -17.77 15.62
C THR A 585 21.80 -19.11 15.07
N ASP A 586 22.63 -19.07 14.05
CA ASP A 586 23.39 -20.25 13.59
C ASP A 586 24.18 -20.85 14.76
N LYS A 587 24.11 -22.17 14.94
CA LYS A 587 24.86 -22.88 16.00
C LYS A 587 26.35 -22.57 15.99
N ARG A 588 26.94 -22.39 14.81
CA ARG A 588 28.38 -22.09 14.62
C ARG A 588 28.82 -20.81 15.31
N ILE A 589 27.94 -19.81 15.37
CA ILE A 589 28.25 -18.49 15.93
C ILE A 589 27.65 -18.24 17.31
N THR A 590 26.80 -19.14 17.82
CA THR A 590 26.00 -18.91 19.05
C THR A 590 26.88 -18.51 20.24
N SER A 591 27.99 -19.20 20.48
CA SER A 591 28.90 -18.88 21.59
C SER A 591 29.52 -17.48 21.46
N ARG A 592 29.95 -17.13 20.24
CA ARG A 592 30.52 -15.81 19.94
C ARG A 592 29.45 -14.72 20.09
N PHE A 593 28.25 -14.99 19.59
CA PHE A 593 27.10 -14.08 19.68
C PHE A 593 26.73 -13.82 21.15
N VAL A 594 26.54 -14.86 21.96
CA VAL A 594 26.19 -14.75 23.39
C VAL A 594 27.26 -14.01 24.18
N SER A 595 28.56 -14.31 23.93
CA SER A 595 29.67 -13.62 24.58
C SER A 595 29.64 -12.10 24.26
N ALA A 596 29.48 -11.73 23.01
CA ALA A 596 29.42 -10.33 22.60
C ALA A 596 28.13 -9.65 23.13
N ALA A 597 26.99 -10.32 23.08
CA ALA A 597 25.73 -9.87 23.63
C ALA A 597 25.83 -9.55 25.12
N THR A 598 26.45 -10.48 25.89
CA THR A 598 26.65 -10.31 27.34
C THR A 598 27.53 -9.10 27.65
N LYS A 599 28.56 -8.83 26.84
CA LYS A 599 29.42 -7.63 27.00
C LYS A 599 28.62 -6.35 26.80
N ILE A 600 27.79 -6.32 25.75
CA ILE A 600 26.93 -5.16 25.45
C ILE A 600 25.92 -4.93 26.57
N LEU A 601 25.27 -5.98 27.05
CA LEU A 601 24.29 -5.91 28.15
C LEU A 601 24.94 -5.35 29.41
N ARG A 602 26.10 -5.85 29.80
CA ARG A 602 26.88 -5.37 30.98
C ARG A 602 27.27 -3.90 30.84
N LYS A 603 27.73 -3.48 29.64
CA LYS A 603 28.08 -2.09 29.38
C LYS A 603 26.87 -1.14 29.53
N LYS A 604 25.67 -1.66 29.27
CA LYS A 604 24.40 -0.92 29.43
C LYS A 604 23.79 -1.04 30.83
N GLY A 605 24.46 -1.69 31.76
CA GLY A 605 23.98 -1.85 33.14
C GLY A 605 22.99 -3.00 33.35
N PHE A 606 22.74 -3.82 32.34
CA PHE A 606 21.86 -4.98 32.47
C PHE A 606 22.65 -6.18 32.98
N ARG A 607 22.14 -6.82 34.07
CA ARG A 607 22.65 -8.07 34.60
C ARG A 607 21.71 -9.20 34.21
N ILE A 608 21.75 -9.59 32.95
CA ILE A 608 20.90 -10.63 32.36
C ILE A 608 21.80 -11.83 31.97
N ASN A 609 21.44 -13.02 32.41
CA ASN A 609 22.07 -14.26 31.98
C ASN A 609 21.30 -14.76 30.76
N LEU A 610 22.00 -14.91 29.63
CA LEU A 610 21.45 -15.46 28.39
C LEU A 610 21.48 -17.00 28.46
N GLU A 611 20.39 -17.60 28.09
CA GLU A 611 20.18 -19.03 27.99
C GLU A 611 20.09 -19.44 26.51
N VAL A 612 20.74 -20.56 26.17
CA VAL A 612 20.76 -21.12 24.82
C VAL A 612 19.99 -22.41 24.82
N TYR A 613 18.98 -22.48 23.98
CA TYR A 613 18.19 -23.69 23.75
C TYR A 613 18.49 -24.23 22.37
N GLU A 614 19.00 -25.48 22.35
CA GLU A 614 19.23 -26.22 21.12
C GLU A 614 18.15 -27.27 20.94
N THR A 615 17.61 -27.34 19.76
CA THR A 615 16.70 -28.41 19.36
C THR A 615 17.49 -29.46 18.60
N GLU A 616 17.29 -30.72 18.95
CA GLU A 616 17.93 -31.83 18.24
C GLU A 616 17.49 -31.85 16.77
N GLY A 617 18.44 -31.98 15.84
CA GLY A 617 18.19 -31.94 14.40
C GLY A 617 18.15 -30.55 13.76
N GLU A 618 18.05 -29.46 14.52
CA GLU A 618 18.05 -28.11 13.96
C GLU A 618 19.48 -27.52 13.87
N PRO A 619 19.81 -26.81 12.78
CA PRO A 619 21.14 -26.21 12.60
C PRO A 619 21.31 -24.87 13.34
N PHE A 620 20.36 -24.48 14.17
CA PHE A 620 20.31 -23.18 14.86
C PHE A 620 20.05 -23.34 16.35
N SER A 621 20.33 -22.28 17.09
CA SER A 621 20.06 -22.18 18.53
C SER A 621 19.15 -20.99 18.83
N ARG A 622 18.22 -21.20 19.75
CA ARG A 622 17.36 -20.12 20.27
C ARG A 622 18.02 -19.48 21.49
N ILE A 623 18.08 -18.17 21.54
CA ILE A 623 18.60 -17.38 22.67
C ILE A 623 17.44 -16.77 23.43
N THR A 624 17.43 -16.93 24.73
CA THR A 624 16.42 -16.36 25.64
C THR A 624 17.09 -15.98 26.97
N ALA A 625 16.33 -15.44 27.90
CA ALA A 625 16.77 -15.16 29.26
C ALA A 625 15.58 -15.19 30.22
N ASN A 626 15.81 -15.68 31.42
CA ASN A 626 14.82 -15.63 32.48
C ASN A 626 14.91 -14.28 33.23
N SER A 627 14.39 -13.23 32.61
CA SER A 627 14.39 -11.88 33.19
C SER A 627 13.19 -11.10 32.64
N THR A 628 12.52 -10.35 33.49
CA THR A 628 11.41 -9.44 33.06
C THR A 628 11.89 -8.33 32.11
N SER A 629 13.17 -8.01 32.12
CA SER A 629 13.78 -7.05 31.21
C SER A 629 14.11 -7.65 29.83
N TRP A 630 13.95 -8.97 29.63
CA TRP A 630 14.18 -9.62 28.33
C TRP A 630 12.95 -9.47 27.44
N GLU A 631 12.75 -8.27 26.92
CA GLU A 631 11.64 -7.91 26.05
C GLU A 631 12.12 -7.77 24.59
N PRO A 632 11.20 -7.87 23.60
CA PRO A 632 11.52 -7.67 22.18
C PRO A 632 12.35 -6.42 21.92
N ARG A 633 12.01 -5.32 22.58
CA ARG A 633 12.73 -4.05 22.45
C ARG A 633 14.21 -4.15 22.81
N LEU A 634 14.55 -4.96 23.81
CA LEU A 634 15.93 -5.13 24.25
C LEU A 634 16.70 -6.05 23.30
N TYR A 635 16.18 -7.25 23.02
CA TYR A 635 16.94 -8.22 22.21
C TYR A 635 16.99 -7.87 20.73
N VAL A 636 16.00 -7.17 20.17
CA VAL A 636 16.05 -6.61 18.81
C VAL A 636 17.17 -5.58 18.71
N ARG A 637 17.26 -4.66 19.69
CA ARG A 637 18.35 -3.68 19.73
C ARG A 637 19.72 -4.35 19.87
N LEU A 638 19.82 -5.39 20.71
CA LEU A 638 21.02 -6.18 20.88
C LEU A 638 21.44 -6.87 19.58
N ALA A 639 20.51 -7.53 18.90
CA ALA A 639 20.77 -8.17 17.59
C ALA A 639 21.22 -7.14 16.55
N THR A 640 20.62 -5.94 16.56
CA THR A 640 21.02 -4.84 15.65
C THR A 640 22.45 -4.37 15.92
N GLU A 641 22.84 -4.17 17.18
CA GLU A 641 24.22 -3.77 17.55
C GLU A 641 25.25 -4.85 17.15
N LEU A 642 24.89 -6.13 17.28
CA LEU A 642 25.75 -7.25 16.86
C LEU A 642 25.82 -7.37 15.32
N PHE A 643 24.77 -7.04 14.62
CA PHE A 643 24.72 -6.92 13.17
C PHE A 643 25.60 -5.77 12.67
N GLU A 644 25.51 -4.60 13.27
CA GLU A 644 26.37 -3.45 12.94
C GLU A 644 27.84 -3.75 13.22
N ALA A 645 28.12 -4.49 14.30
CA ALA A 645 29.47 -4.97 14.64
C ALA A 645 30.00 -6.08 13.70
N GLY A 646 29.19 -6.61 12.78
CA GLY A 646 29.57 -7.64 11.81
C GLY A 646 29.66 -9.06 12.39
N ILE A 647 29.12 -9.30 13.57
CA ILE A 647 29.02 -10.66 14.14
C ILE A 647 28.00 -11.48 13.36
N SER A 648 26.86 -10.88 13.02
CA SER A 648 25.95 -11.35 11.99
C SER A 648 25.95 -10.35 10.84
N LYS A 649 26.00 -10.81 9.61
CA LYS A 649 25.92 -9.97 8.42
C LYS A 649 24.55 -10.01 7.76
N CYS A 650 23.67 -10.91 8.22
CA CYS A 650 22.31 -11.06 7.70
C CYS A 650 21.32 -11.21 8.85
N LEU A 651 20.39 -10.25 8.96
CA LEU A 651 19.23 -10.38 9.84
C LEU A 651 18.01 -10.84 9.04
N ILE A 652 17.27 -11.79 9.58
CA ILE A 652 16.04 -12.29 9.02
C ILE A 652 14.93 -11.92 9.99
N GLY A 653 13.82 -11.36 9.48
CA GLY A 653 12.72 -11.02 10.37
C GLY A 653 11.46 -10.58 9.63
N THR A 654 10.48 -10.19 10.42
CA THR A 654 9.18 -9.85 9.89
C THR A 654 9.05 -8.36 9.52
N ARG A 655 8.15 -8.08 8.60
CA ARG A 655 7.76 -6.72 8.22
C ARG A 655 7.35 -5.87 9.43
N GLY A 656 6.65 -6.46 10.39
CA GLY A 656 6.24 -5.75 11.62
C GLY A 656 7.42 -5.25 12.43
N LEU A 657 8.54 -5.97 12.41
CA LEU A 657 9.74 -5.57 13.12
C LEU A 657 10.54 -4.51 12.35
N PHE A 658 10.85 -4.76 11.07
CA PHE A 658 11.71 -3.88 10.27
C PHE A 658 10.96 -2.68 9.66
N GLY A 659 9.62 -2.69 9.63
CA GLY A 659 8.81 -1.64 9.05
C GLY A 659 8.84 -0.34 9.86
N GLU A 660 8.49 -0.38 11.14
CA GLU A 660 8.37 0.80 11.98
C GLU A 660 9.30 0.74 13.21
N GLY A 661 10.05 1.81 13.41
CA GLY A 661 10.84 2.00 14.61
C GLY A 661 12.20 1.29 14.63
N TRP A 662 12.47 0.29 13.77
CA TRP A 662 13.79 -0.32 13.63
C TRP A 662 14.70 0.57 12.78
N ASP A 663 16.00 0.61 13.12
CA ASP A 663 16.97 1.41 12.38
C ASP A 663 18.37 0.79 12.46
N SER A 664 19.05 0.76 11.30
CA SER A 664 20.49 0.54 11.20
C SER A 664 21.04 1.32 10.02
N GLN A 665 22.04 2.16 10.28
CA GLN A 665 22.69 2.98 9.25
C GLN A 665 23.68 2.19 8.40
N ASP A 666 24.12 1.03 8.87
CA ASP A 666 25.06 0.18 8.17
C ASP A 666 24.38 -0.74 7.14
N LEU A 667 23.04 -0.87 7.18
CA LEU A 667 22.26 -1.67 6.24
C LEU A 667 22.50 -1.26 4.79
N ASN A 668 22.95 -2.16 3.92
CA ASN A 668 23.25 -1.91 2.52
C ASN A 668 22.57 -2.86 1.52
N THR A 669 21.93 -3.91 2.02
CA THR A 669 21.18 -4.87 1.19
C THR A 669 19.85 -5.21 1.86
N LEU A 670 18.76 -5.01 1.13
CA LEU A 670 17.41 -5.38 1.54
C LEU A 670 16.86 -6.44 0.58
N ILE A 671 16.36 -7.56 1.11
CA ILE A 671 15.66 -8.58 0.33
C ILE A 671 14.22 -8.65 0.83
N ASP A 672 13.28 -8.24 -0.02
CA ASP A 672 11.85 -8.14 0.31
C ASP A 672 11.06 -9.34 -0.23
N LEU A 673 10.65 -10.24 0.66
CA LEU A 673 9.76 -11.37 0.38
C LEU A 673 8.30 -11.08 0.74
N THR A 674 7.98 -9.85 1.13
CA THR A 674 6.64 -9.52 1.63
C THR A 674 5.63 -9.36 0.50
N THR A 675 4.38 -9.65 0.81
CA THR A 675 3.23 -9.41 -0.08
C THR A 675 2.71 -7.97 0.01
N ALA A 676 3.34 -7.11 0.82
CA ALA A 676 2.91 -5.74 1.02
C ALA A 676 3.08 -4.91 -0.25
N THR A 677 2.00 -4.27 -0.70
CA THR A 677 1.99 -3.34 -1.84
C THR A 677 1.59 -1.93 -1.45
N ALA A 678 1.31 -1.68 -0.17
CA ALA A 678 0.98 -0.35 0.32
C ALA A 678 2.21 0.57 0.22
N PRO A 679 2.13 1.71 -0.48
CA PRO A 679 3.28 2.59 -0.71
C PRO A 679 3.98 3.01 0.58
N VAL A 680 3.21 3.26 1.65
CA VAL A 680 3.75 3.60 2.99
C VAL A 680 4.70 2.52 3.48
N THR A 681 4.23 1.27 3.53
CA THR A 681 4.99 0.13 4.05
C THR A 681 6.27 -0.10 3.24
N VAL A 682 6.15 -0.09 1.91
CA VAL A 682 7.29 -0.33 1.03
C VAL A 682 8.32 0.81 1.14
N LYS A 683 7.88 2.08 1.18
CA LYS A 683 8.77 3.24 1.40
C LYS A 683 9.46 3.18 2.76
N GLN A 684 8.79 2.74 3.80
CA GLN A 684 9.39 2.58 5.12
C GLN A 684 10.49 1.51 5.12
N LEU A 685 10.24 0.35 4.52
CA LEU A 685 11.21 -0.73 4.42
C LEU A 685 12.44 -0.31 3.60
N ARG A 686 12.24 0.14 2.36
CA ARG A 686 13.33 0.56 1.46
C ARG A 686 14.09 1.78 1.99
N GLY A 687 13.40 2.68 2.67
CA GLY A 687 14.02 3.82 3.35
C GLY A 687 15.01 3.46 4.45
N ARG A 688 15.09 2.19 4.87
CA ARG A 688 16.08 1.73 5.85
C ARG A 688 17.46 1.50 5.22
N SER A 689 17.50 0.89 4.02
CA SER A 689 18.75 0.55 3.34
C SER A 689 19.51 1.79 2.85
N ILE A 690 18.81 2.88 2.55
CA ILE A 690 19.39 4.09 1.97
C ILE A 690 19.88 5.11 3.01
N ARG A 691 19.86 4.80 4.30
CA ARG A 691 20.40 5.70 5.34
C ARG A 691 21.90 5.72 5.32
N ILE A 692 22.47 6.89 5.66
CA ILE A 692 23.92 7.13 5.71
C ILE A 692 24.31 7.41 7.15
N LYS A 693 25.47 6.92 7.56
CA LYS A 693 26.10 7.24 8.83
C LYS A 693 26.79 8.60 8.73
N GLU A 694 26.35 9.55 9.52
CA GLU A 694 26.96 10.89 9.53
C GLU A 694 28.40 10.84 10.05
N GLY A 695 29.32 11.54 9.38
CA GLY A 695 30.73 11.64 9.82
C GLY A 695 31.67 10.53 9.32
N ASP A 696 31.16 9.52 8.62
CA ASP A 696 31.98 8.45 8.05
C ASP A 696 32.16 8.61 6.53
N GLU A 697 33.37 8.88 6.08
CA GLU A 697 33.68 9.06 4.65
C GLU A 697 33.44 7.78 3.82
N LYS A 698 33.66 6.60 4.42
CA LYS A 698 33.35 5.34 3.76
C LYS A 698 31.85 5.13 3.60
N ALA A 699 31.04 5.56 4.56
CA ALA A 699 29.61 5.53 4.49
C ALA A 699 29.04 6.45 3.38
N ARG A 700 29.76 7.50 2.99
CA ARG A 700 29.36 8.37 1.86
C ARG A 700 29.39 7.68 0.51
N ARG A 701 30.19 6.62 0.33
CA ARG A 701 30.22 5.80 -0.89
C ARG A 701 29.31 4.57 -0.85
N LYS A 702 28.50 4.43 0.19
CA LYS A 702 27.51 3.38 0.28
C LYS A 702 26.53 3.44 -0.89
N VAL A 703 26.28 2.30 -1.51
CA VAL A 703 25.17 2.06 -2.46
C VAL A 703 24.31 0.95 -1.91
N ALA A 704 23.01 1.16 -1.84
CA ALA A 704 22.06 0.16 -1.34
C ALA A 704 21.44 -0.64 -2.49
N ASN A 705 21.39 -1.96 -2.36
CA ASN A 705 20.63 -2.84 -3.24
C ASN A 705 19.36 -3.29 -2.54
N ASN A 706 18.20 -3.04 -3.18
CA ASN A 706 16.90 -3.51 -2.73
C ASN A 706 16.40 -4.57 -3.70
N TRP A 707 16.25 -5.79 -3.24
CA TRP A 707 15.81 -6.92 -4.02
C TRP A 707 14.36 -7.27 -3.75
N ASP A 708 13.60 -7.47 -4.82
CA ASP A 708 12.32 -8.20 -4.79
C ASP A 708 12.52 -9.60 -5.34
N VAL A 709 11.94 -10.60 -4.70
CA VAL A 709 11.92 -11.98 -5.21
C VAL A 709 10.52 -12.31 -5.69
N VAL A 710 10.38 -12.59 -6.98
CA VAL A 710 9.09 -12.71 -7.67
C VAL A 710 8.94 -14.11 -8.25
N CYS A 711 7.93 -14.85 -7.79
CA CYS A 711 7.62 -16.18 -8.32
C CYS A 711 6.60 -16.09 -9.45
N ILE A 712 6.95 -16.61 -10.63
CA ILE A 712 6.13 -16.54 -11.85
C ILE A 712 5.84 -17.89 -12.45
N ALA A 713 4.61 -18.10 -12.92
CA ALA A 713 4.14 -19.26 -13.67
C ALA A 713 3.21 -18.79 -14.81
N PRO A 714 3.73 -18.13 -15.84
CA PRO A 714 2.92 -17.42 -16.84
C PRO A 714 2.10 -18.34 -17.73
N GLU A 715 2.39 -19.62 -17.76
CA GLU A 715 1.58 -20.68 -18.37
C GLU A 715 0.20 -20.83 -17.70
N LEU A 716 0.01 -20.22 -16.53
CA LEU A 716 -1.23 -20.23 -15.77
C LEU A 716 -1.81 -18.81 -15.68
N GLU A 717 -3.10 -18.63 -15.88
CA GLU A 717 -3.75 -17.30 -15.91
C GLU A 717 -3.53 -16.45 -14.67
N LYS A 718 -3.39 -17.05 -13.48
CA LYS A 718 -3.05 -16.36 -12.22
C LYS A 718 -1.58 -16.46 -11.82
N GLY A 719 -0.79 -17.13 -12.63
CA GLY A 719 0.63 -17.36 -12.36
C GLY A 719 1.49 -16.10 -12.34
N LEU A 720 0.93 -14.96 -12.72
CA LEU A 720 1.57 -13.64 -12.72
C LEU A 720 1.13 -12.72 -11.57
N ASN A 721 0.37 -13.21 -10.60
CA ASN A 721 -0.12 -12.37 -9.52
C ASN A 721 1.01 -11.81 -8.63
N ASP A 722 2.11 -12.55 -8.49
CA ASP A 722 3.29 -12.06 -7.77
C ASP A 722 4.02 -10.97 -8.57
N TYR A 723 4.11 -11.10 -9.88
CA TYR A 723 4.60 -10.05 -10.77
C TYR A 723 3.74 -8.78 -10.68
N LYS A 724 2.42 -8.90 -10.71
CA LYS A 724 1.51 -7.75 -10.52
C LYS A 724 1.72 -7.06 -9.18
N ARG A 725 2.03 -7.82 -8.11
CA ARG A 725 2.41 -7.24 -6.81
C ARG A 725 3.72 -6.47 -6.90
N PHE A 726 4.72 -7.02 -7.57
CA PHE A 726 6.00 -6.35 -7.82
C PHE A 726 5.80 -5.03 -8.56
N VAL A 727 5.09 -5.00 -9.68
CA VAL A 727 4.78 -3.77 -10.41
C VAL A 727 4.09 -2.75 -9.51
N LYS A 728 3.09 -3.19 -8.73
CA LYS A 728 2.38 -2.32 -7.79
C LYS A 728 3.26 -1.78 -6.66
N LYS A 729 4.23 -2.56 -6.15
CA LYS A 729 5.21 -2.09 -5.17
C LYS A 729 5.99 -0.88 -5.70
N HIS A 730 6.38 -0.91 -6.98
CA HIS A 730 7.21 0.12 -7.59
C HIS A 730 6.44 1.35 -8.08
N SER A 731 5.13 1.29 -8.26
CA SER A 731 4.31 2.35 -8.86
C SER A 731 4.52 3.75 -8.26
N GLN A 732 4.95 3.85 -7.00
CA GLN A 732 5.16 5.11 -6.27
C GLN A 732 6.64 5.38 -5.93
N PHE A 733 7.56 4.63 -6.53
CA PHE A 733 8.99 4.77 -6.29
C PHE A 733 9.68 5.48 -7.45
N PHE A 734 10.69 6.27 -7.09
CA PHE A 734 11.69 6.76 -8.02
C PHE A 734 12.93 5.90 -7.87
N GLY A 735 13.57 5.59 -8.97
CA GLY A 735 14.84 4.92 -9.01
C GLY A 735 15.69 5.44 -10.16
N ILE A 736 16.90 4.93 -10.25
CA ILE A 736 17.81 5.23 -11.34
C ILE A 736 17.72 4.12 -12.37
N SER A 737 17.45 4.46 -13.61
CA SER A 737 17.52 3.54 -14.74
C SER A 737 18.96 3.32 -15.17
N ASP A 738 19.19 2.36 -16.04
CA ASP A 738 20.50 2.00 -16.60
C ASP A 738 21.16 3.14 -17.40
N ASP A 739 20.38 4.04 -17.99
CA ASP A 739 20.85 5.23 -18.69
C ASP A 739 21.12 6.44 -17.78
N GLY A 740 20.93 6.29 -16.47
CA GLY A 740 21.11 7.34 -15.46
C GLY A 740 19.97 8.35 -15.36
N GLN A 741 18.82 8.06 -15.96
CA GLN A 741 17.62 8.86 -15.74
C GLN A 741 16.95 8.46 -14.42
N ILE A 742 16.25 9.42 -13.83
CA ILE A 742 15.44 9.17 -12.62
C ILE A 742 14.01 8.97 -13.07
N GLU A 743 13.54 7.74 -12.93
CA GLU A 743 12.22 7.31 -13.34
C GLU A 743 11.35 6.91 -12.16
N LYS A 744 10.03 7.01 -12.33
CA LYS A 744 9.03 6.55 -11.39
C LYS A 744 8.33 5.33 -11.99
N GLY A 745 8.00 4.35 -11.14
CA GLY A 745 7.34 3.11 -11.59
C GLY A 745 8.34 1.98 -11.82
N VAL A 746 7.90 0.88 -12.38
CA VAL A 746 8.70 -0.33 -12.54
C VAL A 746 9.82 -0.19 -13.58
N GLY A 747 9.70 0.80 -14.48
CA GLY A 747 10.69 1.08 -15.52
C GLY A 747 12.09 1.37 -14.98
N HIS A 748 12.21 1.98 -13.79
CA HIS A 748 13.52 2.20 -13.19
C HIS A 748 14.24 0.91 -12.76
N VAL A 749 13.52 -0.19 -12.55
CA VAL A 749 14.14 -1.49 -12.26
C VAL A 749 14.73 -2.07 -13.54
N HIS A 750 13.93 -2.08 -14.60
CA HIS A 750 14.37 -2.42 -15.94
C HIS A 750 13.41 -1.84 -16.98
N PRO A 751 13.88 -1.19 -18.05
CA PRO A 751 13.03 -0.56 -19.07
C PRO A 751 12.01 -1.52 -19.69
N SER A 752 12.41 -2.75 -19.93
CA SER A 752 11.55 -3.79 -20.53
C SER A 752 10.31 -4.12 -19.70
N PHE A 753 10.29 -3.84 -18.39
CA PHE A 753 9.09 -4.08 -17.56
C PHE A 753 7.94 -3.12 -17.87
N SER A 754 8.21 -2.02 -18.54
CA SER A 754 7.18 -1.11 -19.05
C SER A 754 6.53 -1.60 -20.34
N ASP A 755 7.27 -2.35 -21.17
CA ASP A 755 6.87 -2.70 -22.54
C ASP A 755 6.60 -4.19 -22.76
N MET A 756 7.31 -5.06 -22.03
CA MET A 756 7.16 -6.51 -22.18
C MET A 756 5.80 -7.03 -21.71
N THR A 757 5.25 -7.92 -22.50
CA THR A 757 4.14 -8.75 -22.06
C THR A 757 4.61 -9.75 -20.98
N PRO A 758 3.71 -10.20 -20.11
CA PRO A 758 4.06 -11.19 -19.10
C PRO A 758 4.69 -12.48 -19.64
N SER A 759 4.30 -12.90 -20.85
CA SER A 759 4.88 -14.08 -21.52
C SER A 759 6.31 -13.84 -21.97
N GLU A 760 6.62 -12.63 -22.42
CA GLU A 760 7.98 -12.25 -22.83
C GLU A 760 8.92 -12.19 -21.61
N ILE A 761 8.45 -11.63 -20.47
CA ILE A 761 9.22 -11.61 -19.23
C ILE A 761 9.62 -13.03 -18.81
N PHE A 762 8.71 -13.99 -18.98
CA PHE A 762 9.00 -15.36 -18.64
C PHE A 762 10.10 -15.96 -19.52
N ASN A 763 10.01 -15.75 -20.84
CA ASN A 763 10.99 -16.29 -21.78
C ASN A 763 12.40 -15.73 -21.55
N HIS A 764 12.51 -14.56 -20.91
CA HIS A 764 13.76 -13.87 -20.64
C HIS A 764 14.11 -13.83 -19.14
N ALA A 765 13.39 -14.57 -18.27
CA ALA A 765 13.56 -14.49 -16.82
C ALA A 765 14.99 -14.84 -16.36
N GLU A 766 15.63 -15.83 -16.97
CA GLU A 766 17.02 -16.19 -16.65
C GLU A 766 17.98 -15.08 -17.08
N GLN A 767 17.85 -14.55 -18.27
CA GLN A 767 18.65 -13.43 -18.77
C GLN A 767 18.45 -12.18 -17.87
N LEU A 768 17.22 -11.86 -17.52
CA LEU A 768 16.90 -10.75 -16.61
C LEU A 768 17.54 -10.95 -15.23
N ASN A 769 17.56 -12.17 -14.71
CA ASN A 769 18.25 -12.48 -13.45
C ASN A 769 19.76 -12.27 -13.57
N GLU A 770 20.38 -12.68 -14.68
CA GLU A 770 21.81 -12.45 -14.93
C GLU A 770 22.13 -10.95 -14.98
N GLU A 771 21.34 -10.18 -15.70
CA GLU A 771 21.48 -8.71 -15.79
C GLU A 771 21.34 -8.03 -14.42
N MET A 772 20.37 -8.47 -13.59
CA MET A 772 20.20 -7.98 -12.21
C MET A 772 21.39 -8.33 -11.32
N ILE A 773 21.99 -9.51 -11.49
CA ILE A 773 23.19 -9.93 -10.78
C ILE A 773 24.38 -9.05 -11.18
N GLU A 774 24.57 -8.80 -12.46
CA GLU A 774 25.64 -7.93 -12.95
C GLU A 774 25.50 -6.50 -12.41
N ARG A 775 24.28 -5.95 -12.42
CA ARG A 775 23.99 -4.65 -11.84
C ARG A 775 24.26 -4.61 -10.33
N ALA A 776 23.94 -5.69 -9.62
CA ALA A 776 24.22 -5.78 -8.18
C ALA A 776 25.72 -5.70 -7.86
N LEU A 777 26.56 -6.22 -8.74
CA LEU A 777 28.01 -6.19 -8.62
C LEU A 777 28.59 -4.80 -8.99
N SER A 778 27.94 -4.04 -9.87
CA SER A 778 28.40 -2.76 -10.43
C SER A 778 28.03 -1.54 -9.58
N ARG A 779 28.17 -1.63 -8.23
CA ARG A 779 27.75 -0.54 -7.30
C ARG A 779 28.43 0.80 -7.55
N GLU A 780 29.69 0.81 -7.98
CA GLU A 780 30.44 2.04 -8.29
C GLU A 780 29.82 2.78 -9.48
N GLU A 781 29.35 2.06 -10.49
CA GLU A 781 28.67 2.64 -11.64
C GLU A 781 27.36 3.30 -11.22
N ILE A 782 26.57 2.60 -10.36
CA ILE A 782 25.33 3.14 -9.81
C ILE A 782 25.59 4.42 -9.00
N TYR A 783 26.66 4.46 -8.22
CA TYR A 783 27.06 5.68 -7.51
C TYR A 783 27.30 6.82 -8.49
N GLY A 784 28.01 6.56 -9.59
CA GLY A 784 28.29 7.54 -10.66
C GLY A 784 27.01 8.04 -11.36
N LEU A 785 26.09 7.13 -11.69
CA LEU A 785 24.82 7.45 -12.34
C LEU A 785 23.95 8.40 -11.50
N TRP A 786 23.95 8.25 -10.17
CA TRP A 786 23.22 9.14 -9.27
C TRP A 786 23.72 10.57 -9.24
N LYS A 787 24.96 10.84 -9.70
CA LYS A 787 25.58 12.17 -9.73
C LYS A 787 25.50 12.87 -8.37
N VAL A 788 25.95 12.16 -7.31
CA VAL A 788 25.96 12.69 -5.94
C VAL A 788 26.80 13.96 -5.88
N GLY A 789 26.33 14.98 -5.18
CA GLY A 789 26.93 16.32 -5.12
C GLY A 789 26.42 17.28 -6.19
N HIS A 790 25.61 16.83 -7.15
CA HIS A 790 25.00 17.69 -8.15
C HIS A 790 23.57 18.09 -7.76
N ALA A 791 23.18 19.29 -8.13
CA ALA A 791 21.84 19.79 -7.85
C ALA A 791 20.78 18.95 -8.58
N TYR A 792 19.74 18.55 -7.86
CA TYR A 792 18.57 17.93 -8.45
C TYR A 792 17.69 19.02 -9.08
N ARG A 793 17.64 19.05 -10.39
CA ARG A 793 16.88 20.07 -11.15
C ARG A 793 15.59 19.53 -11.76
N ASN A 794 15.30 18.25 -11.56
CA ASN A 794 14.09 17.67 -12.12
C ASN A 794 12.85 18.23 -11.39
N ARG A 795 12.00 18.92 -12.13
CA ARG A 795 10.75 19.50 -11.65
C ARG A 795 9.55 18.56 -11.82
N THR A 796 9.78 17.28 -12.12
CA THR A 796 8.70 16.30 -12.24
C THR A 796 8.04 16.15 -10.90
N VAL A 797 6.83 16.69 -10.77
CA VAL A 797 6.04 16.65 -9.54
C VAL A 797 5.24 15.34 -9.49
N ASP A 798 4.81 14.85 -10.66
CA ASP A 798 4.04 13.63 -10.78
C ASP A 798 4.26 12.97 -12.14
N CYS A 799 4.19 11.63 -12.17
CA CYS A 799 4.24 10.84 -13.39
C CYS A 799 2.99 9.99 -13.47
N LEU A 800 2.39 9.90 -14.64
CA LEU A 800 1.31 8.97 -14.93
C LEU A 800 1.92 7.78 -15.67
N GLU A 801 1.82 6.61 -15.08
CA GLU A 801 2.18 5.36 -15.74
C GLU A 801 0.94 4.83 -16.45
N VAL A 802 1.03 4.66 -17.76
CA VAL A 802 0.00 4.00 -18.57
C VAL A 802 0.43 2.56 -18.74
N SER A 803 -0.18 1.65 -17.99
CA SER A 803 0.10 0.22 -18.08
C SER A 803 -0.84 -0.45 -19.09
N ASN A 804 -0.28 -1.16 -20.06
CA ASN A 804 -1.05 -2.03 -20.97
C ASN A 804 -1.56 -3.30 -20.27
N LEU A 805 -1.11 -3.57 -19.03
CA LEU A 805 -1.48 -4.76 -18.26
C LEU A 805 -2.90 -4.70 -17.67
N ASP A 806 -3.49 -3.51 -17.58
CA ASP A 806 -4.83 -3.33 -17.03
C ASP A 806 -5.76 -2.64 -18.06
N THR A 807 -6.23 -3.44 -19.00
CA THR A 807 -7.20 -2.97 -20.01
C THR A 807 -8.53 -2.51 -19.39
N GLN A 808 -8.78 -2.77 -18.12
CA GLN A 808 -9.93 -2.24 -17.40
C GLN A 808 -9.84 -0.72 -17.18
N SER A 809 -8.65 -0.14 -17.20
CA SER A 809 -8.45 1.29 -16.98
C SER A 809 -8.83 2.15 -18.20
N ILE A 810 -8.85 1.58 -19.41
CA ILE A 810 -9.16 2.32 -20.64
C ILE A 810 -10.66 2.64 -20.73
N ILE A 811 -11.51 1.78 -20.19
CA ILE A 811 -12.97 2.01 -20.18
C ILE A 811 -13.40 2.92 -19.04
N ALA A 812 -12.64 2.94 -17.94
CA ALA A 812 -12.96 3.73 -16.74
C ALA A 812 -13.04 5.26 -16.96
N PRO A 813 -12.20 5.92 -17.77
CA PRO A 813 -12.33 7.35 -18.01
C PRO A 813 -13.64 7.75 -18.66
N PHE A 814 -14.14 6.95 -19.60
CA PHE A 814 -15.43 7.21 -20.26
C PHE A 814 -16.63 6.96 -19.35
N LEU A 815 -16.46 6.13 -18.32
CA LEU A 815 -17.52 5.78 -17.37
C LEU A 815 -17.51 6.64 -16.10
N ARG A 816 -16.46 7.41 -15.85
CA ARG A 816 -16.35 8.27 -14.65
C ARG A 816 -17.15 9.56 -14.73
N HIS A 817 -17.57 9.97 -15.91
CA HIS A 817 -18.38 11.17 -16.06
C HIS A 817 -19.86 10.75 -16.12
N ASN A 818 -20.61 11.06 -15.08
CA ASN A 818 -22.07 10.99 -15.04
C ASN A 818 -22.68 12.05 -16.00
N LEU A 819 -22.18 12.12 -17.23
CA LEU A 819 -22.69 13.04 -18.21
C LEU A 819 -23.94 12.46 -18.85
N SER A 820 -25.01 13.23 -18.90
CA SER A 820 -26.18 12.89 -19.70
C SER A 820 -25.78 12.73 -21.17
N GLN A 821 -26.52 11.96 -21.95
CA GLN A 821 -26.26 11.81 -23.39
C GLN A 821 -26.14 13.17 -24.13
N ALA A 822 -26.89 14.17 -23.67
CA ALA A 822 -26.83 15.52 -24.23
C ALA A 822 -25.50 16.22 -23.90
N GLU A 823 -25.01 16.09 -22.67
CA GLU A 823 -23.72 16.64 -22.23
C GLU A 823 -22.55 15.97 -22.92
N HIS A 824 -22.60 14.65 -23.07
CA HIS A 824 -21.55 13.89 -23.77
C HIS A 824 -21.54 14.24 -25.28
N ALA A 825 -22.69 14.37 -25.90
CA ALA A 825 -22.80 14.85 -27.30
C ALA A 825 -22.31 16.30 -27.46
N ALA A 826 -22.56 17.15 -26.48
CA ALA A 826 -22.10 18.55 -26.47
C ALA A 826 -20.55 18.60 -26.29
N GLU A 827 -20.00 17.75 -25.46
CA GLU A 827 -18.55 17.66 -25.24
C GLU A 827 -17.80 17.06 -26.44
N LEU A 828 -18.37 16.04 -27.07
CA LEU A 828 -17.86 15.50 -28.36
C LEU A 828 -17.88 16.54 -29.46
N ARG A 829 -18.96 17.33 -29.59
CA ARG A 829 -19.05 18.43 -30.57
C ARG A 829 -18.03 19.52 -30.28
N ARG A 830 -17.79 19.85 -29.00
CA ARG A 830 -16.80 20.84 -28.59
C ARG A 830 -15.39 20.37 -28.89
N ASN A 831 -15.07 19.11 -28.61
CA ASN A 831 -13.77 18.52 -28.90
C ASN A 831 -13.52 18.39 -30.39
N LEU A 832 -14.51 17.95 -31.17
CA LEU A 832 -14.47 17.98 -32.62
C LEU A 832 -14.29 19.39 -33.20
N PHE A 833 -14.92 20.39 -32.61
CA PHE A 833 -14.75 21.77 -32.99
C PHE A 833 -13.34 22.27 -32.72
N HIS A 834 -12.74 21.92 -31.57
CA HIS A 834 -11.34 22.25 -31.26
C HIS A 834 -10.37 21.59 -32.24
N ILE A 835 -10.56 20.32 -32.55
CA ILE A 835 -9.74 19.59 -33.52
C ILE A 835 -9.87 20.23 -34.90
N TRP A 836 -11.09 20.63 -35.31
CA TRP A 836 -11.36 21.32 -36.58
C TRP A 836 -10.71 22.71 -36.60
N ALA A 837 -10.80 23.46 -35.52
CA ALA A 837 -10.18 24.77 -35.42
C ALA A 837 -8.66 24.69 -35.47
N GLU A 838 -8.06 23.77 -34.77
CA GLU A 838 -6.60 23.51 -34.80
C GLU A 838 -6.14 23.06 -36.18
N THR A 839 -6.89 22.18 -36.85
CA THR A 839 -6.58 21.71 -38.19
C THR A 839 -6.64 22.84 -39.21
N LEU A 840 -7.63 23.75 -39.07
CA LEU A 840 -7.77 24.93 -39.92
C LEU A 840 -6.63 25.94 -39.70
N VAL A 841 -6.26 26.18 -38.46
CA VAL A 841 -5.12 27.05 -38.12
C VAL A 841 -3.81 26.46 -38.67
N PHE A 842 -3.58 25.16 -38.47
CA PHE A 842 -2.38 24.50 -38.98
C PHE A 842 -2.33 24.47 -40.50
N GLY A 843 -3.49 24.20 -41.14
CA GLY A 843 -3.63 24.28 -42.59
C GLY A 843 -3.38 25.68 -43.14
N GLY A 844 -3.87 26.71 -42.43
CA GLY A 844 -3.62 28.11 -42.75
C GLY A 844 -2.13 28.49 -42.66
N PHE A 845 -1.46 28.03 -41.60
CA PHE A 845 0.00 28.22 -41.46
C PHE A 845 0.80 27.52 -42.57
N LEU A 846 0.44 26.29 -42.92
CA LEU A 846 1.06 25.55 -44.03
C LEU A 846 0.85 26.24 -45.39
N ALA A 847 -0.36 26.74 -45.65
CA ALA A 847 -0.65 27.48 -46.86
C ALA A 847 0.13 28.80 -46.91
N LEU A 848 0.24 29.53 -45.79
CA LEU A 848 1.01 30.78 -45.70
C LEU A 848 2.51 30.52 -45.88
N ALA A 849 3.05 29.46 -45.21
CA ALA A 849 4.44 29.07 -45.36
C ALA A 849 4.76 28.67 -46.84
N SER A 850 3.87 27.91 -47.46
CA SER A 850 3.99 27.54 -48.88
C SER A 850 3.90 28.75 -49.83
N TYR A 851 3.01 29.70 -49.53
CA TYR A 851 2.86 30.94 -50.28
C TYR A 851 4.13 31.84 -50.15
N LEU A 852 4.68 31.95 -48.91
CA LEU A 852 5.93 32.71 -48.67
C LEU A 852 7.13 32.02 -49.30
N ALA A 853 7.21 30.69 -49.30
CA ALA A 853 8.28 29.94 -49.96
C ALA A 853 8.24 30.07 -51.49
N LEU A 854 7.05 30.08 -52.09
CA LEU A 854 6.85 30.24 -53.54
C LEU A 854 7.13 31.68 -53.99
N ASN A 855 6.84 32.69 -53.17
CA ASN A 855 7.07 34.09 -53.54
C ASN A 855 8.46 34.59 -53.10
N GLY A 856 9.08 33.99 -52.05
CA GLY A 856 10.46 34.28 -51.64
C GLY A 856 11.49 33.82 -52.71
N SER A 857 11.19 32.82 -53.51
CA SER A 857 12.02 32.38 -54.63
C SER A 857 11.91 33.28 -55.88
N ARG A 858 10.97 34.24 -55.96
CA ARG A 858 10.83 35.19 -57.08
C ARG A 858 11.50 36.55 -56.82
N ALA A 859 11.96 36.80 -55.59
CA ALA A 859 12.67 38.03 -55.24
C ALA A 859 14.21 37.91 -55.26
N GLY A 860 14.72 36.78 -55.70
CA GLY A 860 16.15 36.46 -55.82
C GLY A 860 16.61 36.12 -57.25
N MET A 861 15.89 36.59 -58.28
CA MET A 861 16.39 36.65 -59.66
C MET A 861 16.48 38.05 -60.17
#